data_42178d8d1619e81a422771aa9a8e9755
#
_entry.id   42178d8d1619e81a422771aa9a8e9755
#
_cell.length_a   1.000
_cell.length_b   1.000
_cell.length_c   1.000
_cell.angle_alpha   90.00
_cell.angle_beta   90.00
_cell.angle_gamma   90.00
#
_symmetry.space_group_name_H-M   'P 1'
#
loop_
_entity.id
_entity.type
_entity.pdbx_description
1 polymer ?
#
loop_
_entity_poly.entity_id
_entity_poly.type
_entity_poly.pdbx_seq_one_letter_code
_entity_poly.pdbx_strand_id
1 'polypeptide(L)'
;MEMHRSLVVVVLLVVQYIGLVLFLKGFFPIKQAIPGSASLSSFPPEPGSDAPGSPVDAVLDRLVIVLIDALRADFVLPGDGRMKYLNELVRNNESLSFLAKAHPPTVTMPRIKALMTGGIPGFIDVLLNSLSTELQEDNLLAQLTAAGKKIVFFGDDTWIKLFPGNFVRSDGTNSFFVSDYTEVDDNVTRHLGKELSSKDWDVMILHYLGLDHIGHLAGPSSPLIGPKLQEMDDILRDIHRNLIHWDQEMGTHSAIVLCGDHGMSDSGSHGGASLPETLTPLVFLSSRLKDGRGAHYSREEIEQIDLVPSLATLLGAAIPQNSIGSIIPQLMTFHGPREKLRSFQLNADQLLKVLIANGHSPSDLWELDQATRLHQEWLHELDLGSKLDASMTISAERIIKQYSVALKKMSDAVSGSLSCYDLHAMAVAVMALVQMFFWFLYSMKLPAKQGLPGGRSKFPNVGISGFAVGFVCLVLVTGHLTVCSSASKPGTCSSNILCSFTFPAIFFSSVIIIVSTISMSTLISIILSINKTMLVGTFNNVSQIMAASPRGALLVVGTILHVFSLLSSSFVEEEHQTWYFLVISYFLLDFCCTVKAAFGYKKNATTKDHRMLGTNNVASNDYTTGAIPYGLRSLQREQRAEVHHYQQPGSTSHEGTLGMTYYCVFKEFGSSMWTSVLLLVTIRISRTLNQTGIKWASQPDVSDWLVAPDNKLIFSVISFTSILIILASQVQRSRLIESFILAIGLTLVYHYRSATGSLISPWQHHEVITDGLMEARLVYCCSLALVICSILTVCKALFKAQGEDDSTPFSAYQKTLARALDTFLMGLLVLEALLLRTHNVVLLALFVMQENRLANSTCNSNNPTWRLALLYYWLGQATYFALGNSNSLSTVDIAAGYIGMRAHDGLVALILMSLATYASPVLWLTALIKYQVKNATSYTTLQDSMYRACVTMVVPNALLLCVYCTLVYAQRYHLFVWSVFSPKLLYETMRALVMFCAYATVLIFASVIEKYGKISQSKKQ
;
A
#
# COMPACT_ATOMS: atom_id res chain seq x y z
N MET A 1 -10.69 -16.71 -36.22
CA MET A 1 -10.09 -17.10 -34.95
C MET A 1 -11.03 -16.58 -33.86
N GLU A 2 -11.91 -17.45 -33.33
CA GLU A 2 -12.81 -17.06 -32.24
C GLU A 2 -11.99 -16.95 -30.96
N MET A 3 -11.72 -15.71 -30.54
CA MET A 3 -11.01 -15.44 -29.31
C MET A 3 -11.94 -15.80 -28.14
N HIS A 4 -11.51 -16.70 -27.26
CA HIS A 4 -12.27 -17.07 -26.08
C HIS A 4 -12.63 -15.85 -25.24
N ARG A 5 -13.89 -15.70 -24.81
CA ARG A 5 -14.39 -14.59 -24.00
C ARG A 5 -13.54 -14.32 -22.74
N SER A 6 -13.00 -15.37 -22.12
CA SER A 6 -12.10 -15.25 -20.97
C SER A 6 -10.78 -14.57 -21.36
N LEU A 7 -10.22 -14.89 -22.55
CA LEU A 7 -8.99 -14.25 -23.02
C LEU A 7 -9.21 -12.77 -23.35
N VAL A 8 -10.39 -12.41 -23.86
CA VAL A 8 -10.75 -11.00 -24.06
C VAL A 8 -10.70 -10.24 -22.74
N VAL A 9 -11.28 -10.78 -21.68
CA VAL A 9 -11.26 -10.14 -20.36
C VAL A 9 -9.83 -10.02 -19.81
N VAL A 10 -8.97 -11.02 -20.03
CA VAL A 10 -7.54 -10.93 -19.64
C VAL A 10 -6.85 -9.80 -20.39
N VAL A 11 -7.07 -9.65 -21.70
CA VAL A 11 -6.51 -8.54 -22.49
C VAL A 11 -7.02 -7.19 -21.99
N LEU A 12 -8.30 -7.07 -21.65
CA LEU A 12 -8.87 -5.86 -21.07
C LEU A 12 -8.24 -5.50 -19.71
N LEU A 13 -7.96 -6.50 -18.88
CA LEU A 13 -7.25 -6.31 -17.60
C LEU A 13 -5.81 -5.82 -17.82
N VAL A 14 -5.09 -6.33 -18.82
CA VAL A 14 -3.75 -5.83 -19.19
C VAL A 14 -3.83 -4.37 -19.61
N VAL A 15 -4.78 -4.01 -20.49
CA VAL A 15 -4.96 -2.61 -20.93
C VAL A 15 -5.31 -1.69 -19.76
N GLN A 16 -6.18 -2.15 -18.85
CA GLN A 16 -6.51 -1.40 -17.63
C GLN A 16 -5.27 -1.12 -16.78
N TYR A 17 -4.41 -2.14 -16.61
CA TYR A 17 -3.19 -2.00 -15.83
C TYR A 17 -2.18 -1.05 -16.49
N ILE A 18 -2.02 -1.14 -17.82
CA ILE A 18 -1.19 -0.19 -18.59
C ILE A 18 -1.72 1.24 -18.43
N GLY A 19 -3.03 1.44 -18.51
CA GLY A 19 -3.65 2.74 -18.28
C GLY A 19 -3.36 3.27 -16.86
N LEU A 20 -3.43 2.40 -15.86
CA LEU A 20 -3.12 2.77 -14.47
C LEU A 20 -1.65 3.17 -14.29
N VAL A 21 -0.71 2.41 -14.86
CA VAL A 21 0.73 2.74 -14.83
C VAL A 21 1.00 4.07 -15.54
N LEU A 22 0.34 4.34 -16.66
CA LEU A 22 0.45 5.62 -17.36
C LEU A 22 -0.08 6.77 -16.50
N PHE A 23 -1.19 6.56 -15.77
CA PHE A 23 -1.73 7.53 -14.83
C PHE A 23 -0.73 7.86 -13.71
N LEU A 24 -0.15 6.84 -13.10
CA LEU A 24 0.85 7.02 -12.04
C LEU A 24 2.07 7.79 -12.54
N LYS A 25 2.56 7.44 -13.73
CA LYS A 25 3.69 8.14 -14.36
C LYS A 25 3.41 9.62 -14.61
N GLY A 26 2.18 9.97 -14.96
CA GLY A 26 1.77 11.36 -15.16
C GLY A 26 1.46 12.10 -13.86
N PHE A 27 1.02 11.37 -12.84
CA PHE A 27 0.65 11.92 -11.54
C PHE A 27 1.85 12.13 -10.61
N PHE A 28 2.81 11.20 -10.58
CA PHE A 28 4.03 11.36 -9.80
C PHE A 28 5.05 12.16 -10.60
N PRO A 29 5.34 13.42 -10.22
CA PRO A 29 6.24 14.27 -10.97
C PRO A 29 7.67 13.72 -10.89
N ILE A 30 8.36 13.76 -12.02
CA ILE A 30 9.79 13.45 -12.10
C ILE A 30 10.53 14.78 -11.91
N LYS A 31 11.37 14.84 -10.87
CA LYS A 31 12.24 15.99 -10.58
C LYS A 31 13.19 16.22 -11.76
N GLN A 32 13.25 17.45 -12.25
CA GLN A 32 14.30 17.84 -13.20
C GLN A 32 15.60 18.13 -12.43
N ALA A 33 16.48 17.16 -12.40
CA ALA A 33 17.81 17.34 -11.83
C ALA A 33 18.76 17.95 -12.89
N ILE A 34 19.56 18.92 -12.48
CA ILE A 34 20.70 19.40 -13.29
C ILE A 34 21.72 18.26 -13.34
N PRO A 35 22.15 17.80 -14.52
CA PRO A 35 23.12 16.72 -14.63
C PRO A 35 24.53 17.18 -14.19
N GLY A 36 25.29 16.26 -13.58
CA GLY A 36 26.64 16.51 -13.10
C GLY A 36 26.72 16.78 -11.61
N SER A 37 27.89 17.15 -11.14
CA SER A 37 28.19 17.45 -9.73
C SER A 37 28.72 18.86 -9.60
N ALA A 38 28.52 19.51 -8.46
CA ALA A 38 29.14 20.77 -8.13
C ALA A 38 30.67 20.62 -8.07
N SER A 39 31.41 21.65 -8.48
CA SER A 39 32.87 21.61 -8.53
C SER A 39 33.47 22.66 -7.62
N LEU A 40 34.46 22.25 -6.82
CA LEU A 40 35.28 23.15 -5.99
C LEU A 40 36.11 24.12 -6.83
N SER A 41 36.30 23.91 -8.13
CA SER A 41 37.07 24.78 -9.02
C SER A 41 36.27 25.87 -9.72
N SER A 42 34.93 25.93 -9.57
CA SER A 42 34.07 26.86 -10.29
C SER A 42 33.07 27.58 -9.39
N PHE A 43 33.59 28.27 -8.39
CA PHE A 43 32.76 29.14 -7.57
C PHE A 43 32.46 30.47 -8.31
N PRO A 44 31.27 31.02 -8.17
CA PRO A 44 30.94 32.36 -8.69
C PRO A 44 31.80 33.42 -8.02
N PRO A 45 32.14 34.53 -8.73
CA PRO A 45 32.86 35.64 -8.15
C PRO A 45 32.08 36.30 -6.99
N GLU A 46 32.78 37.02 -6.13
CA GLU A 46 32.12 37.91 -5.17
C GLU A 46 31.39 39.03 -5.90
N PRO A 47 30.26 39.57 -5.34
CA PRO A 47 29.51 40.63 -6.00
C PRO A 47 30.38 41.85 -6.31
N GLY A 48 30.41 42.26 -7.59
CA GLY A 48 31.22 43.38 -8.06
C GLY A 48 32.68 43.07 -8.35
N SER A 49 33.14 41.82 -8.25
CA SER A 49 34.49 41.37 -8.59
C SER A 49 34.50 40.53 -9.86
N ASP A 50 35.48 40.74 -10.73
CA ASP A 50 35.75 39.88 -11.90
C ASP A 50 36.78 38.76 -11.59
N ALA A 51 37.30 38.73 -10.35
CA ALA A 51 38.23 37.70 -9.95
C ALA A 51 37.56 36.32 -9.80
N PRO A 52 38.24 35.21 -10.10
CA PRO A 52 37.69 33.87 -9.85
C PRO A 52 37.23 33.74 -8.40
N GLY A 53 36.04 33.20 -8.21
CA GLY A 53 35.49 33.02 -6.87
C GLY A 53 36.25 31.97 -6.05
N SER A 54 36.39 32.21 -4.76
CA SER A 54 36.97 31.27 -3.80
C SER A 54 35.88 30.56 -2.99
N PRO A 55 36.15 29.32 -2.53
CA PRO A 55 35.31 28.68 -1.53
C PRO A 55 35.37 29.44 -0.20
N VAL A 56 34.46 29.10 0.70
CA VAL A 56 34.55 29.53 2.11
C VAL A 56 35.49 28.55 2.84
N ASP A 57 36.38 29.07 3.67
CA ASP A 57 37.27 28.21 4.47
C ASP A 57 36.50 27.35 5.47
N ALA A 58 36.94 26.11 5.62
CA ALA A 58 36.37 25.20 6.60
C ALA A 58 36.53 25.74 8.02
N VAL A 59 35.47 25.76 8.81
CA VAL A 59 35.48 26.16 10.20
C VAL A 59 35.49 24.96 11.14
N LEU A 60 35.05 23.82 10.62
CA LEU A 60 35.05 22.54 11.32
C LEU A 60 36.12 21.63 10.71
N ASP A 61 36.96 21.11 11.57
CA ASP A 61 37.94 20.06 11.20
C ASP A 61 37.30 18.69 11.19
N ARG A 62 36.36 18.44 12.12
CA ARG A 62 35.66 17.16 12.30
C ARG A 62 34.17 17.33 12.52
N LEU A 63 33.42 16.36 12.00
CA LEU A 63 31.98 16.27 12.19
C LEU A 63 31.57 14.84 12.57
N VAL A 64 30.73 14.68 13.59
CA VAL A 64 30.03 13.43 13.88
C VAL A 64 28.55 13.65 13.65
N ILE A 65 27.93 12.84 12.77
CA ILE A 65 26.49 12.81 12.56
C ILE A 65 25.95 11.59 13.30
N VAL A 66 25.14 11.83 14.33
CA VAL A 66 24.40 10.79 15.07
C VAL A 66 22.97 10.83 14.59
N LEU A 67 22.60 9.90 13.74
CA LEU A 67 21.25 9.72 13.22
C LEU A 67 20.59 8.62 14.03
N ILE A 68 19.46 8.93 14.68
CA ILE A 68 18.65 7.96 15.41
C ILE A 68 17.34 7.80 14.63
N ASP A 69 17.10 6.62 14.10
CA ASP A 69 15.93 6.30 13.28
C ASP A 69 14.65 6.47 14.09
N ALA A 70 13.63 7.07 13.46
CA ALA A 70 12.32 7.38 14.04
C ALA A 70 12.35 8.25 15.31
N LEU A 71 13.37 9.09 15.50
CA LEU A 71 13.50 9.99 16.67
C LEU A 71 12.50 11.14 16.59
N ARG A 72 11.47 11.11 17.42
CA ARG A 72 10.47 12.16 17.55
C ARG A 72 11.02 13.38 18.29
N ALA A 73 10.62 14.58 17.85
CA ALA A 73 11.03 15.82 18.53
C ALA A 73 10.56 15.89 19.99
N ASP A 74 9.38 15.37 20.31
CA ASP A 74 8.82 15.38 21.67
C ASP A 74 9.50 14.38 22.63
N PHE A 75 10.28 13.42 22.13
CA PHE A 75 11.12 12.56 22.97
C PHE A 75 12.36 13.30 23.52
N VAL A 76 12.79 14.36 22.86
CA VAL A 76 14.02 15.09 23.15
C VAL A 76 13.77 16.54 23.55
N LEU A 77 12.91 17.25 22.83
CA LEU A 77 12.64 18.66 22.95
C LEU A 77 11.14 18.94 23.24
N PRO A 78 10.72 19.67 24.24
CA PRO A 78 11.42 20.46 25.27
C PRO A 78 11.82 19.66 26.51
N GLY A 79 12.42 18.49 26.37
CA GLY A 79 13.02 17.81 27.52
C GLY A 79 12.06 17.15 28.49
N ASP A 80 11.53 15.96 28.12
CA ASP A 80 10.77 15.10 29.03
C ASP A 80 11.65 14.36 30.05
N GLY A 81 12.96 14.65 30.02
CA GLY A 81 13.94 14.11 30.97
C GLY A 81 14.55 12.76 30.62
N ARG A 82 14.21 12.16 29.45
CA ARG A 82 14.73 10.85 29.08
C ARG A 82 16.18 10.91 28.59
N MET A 83 16.60 11.96 27.86
CA MET A 83 18.00 12.23 27.49
C MET A 83 18.57 13.30 28.43
N LYS A 84 19.05 12.87 29.59
CA LYS A 84 19.44 13.77 30.70
C LYS A 84 20.63 14.66 30.37
N TYR A 85 21.68 14.07 29.77
CA TYR A 85 22.90 14.76 29.37
C TYR A 85 22.63 15.83 28.32
N LEU A 86 21.90 15.44 27.27
CA LEU A 86 21.53 16.38 26.22
C LEU A 86 20.66 17.52 26.75
N ASN A 87 19.71 17.23 27.61
CA ASN A 87 18.85 18.23 28.23
C ASN A 87 19.63 19.22 29.15
N GLU A 88 20.70 18.74 29.77
CA GLU A 88 21.62 19.62 30.53
C GLU A 88 22.35 20.60 29.60
N LEU A 89 22.89 20.12 28.47
CA LEU A 89 23.56 20.96 27.47
C LEU A 89 22.61 22.01 26.89
N VAL A 90 21.37 21.62 26.59
CA VAL A 90 20.34 22.56 26.10
C VAL A 90 20.01 23.62 27.11
N ARG A 91 19.86 23.27 28.39
CA ARG A 91 19.57 24.23 29.49
C ARG A 91 20.73 25.21 29.76
N ASN A 92 21.96 24.72 29.60
CA ASN A 92 23.17 25.52 29.80
C ASN A 92 23.51 26.42 28.61
N ASN A 93 22.71 26.40 27.51
CA ASN A 93 23.02 27.04 26.23
C ASN A 93 24.36 26.59 25.62
N GLU A 94 24.70 25.33 25.79
CA GLU A 94 25.87 24.69 25.18
C GLU A 94 25.53 23.95 23.88
N SER A 95 24.33 24.18 23.34
CA SER A 95 23.82 23.61 22.11
C SER A 95 23.01 24.61 21.27
N LEU A 96 22.89 24.35 19.99
CA LEU A 96 21.90 24.95 19.10
C LEU A 96 20.86 23.89 18.77
N SER A 97 19.61 24.10 19.12
CA SER A 97 18.55 23.10 19.03
C SER A 97 17.36 23.65 18.25
N PHE A 98 16.89 22.86 17.25
CA PHE A 98 15.83 23.21 16.30
C PHE A 98 14.80 22.09 16.21
N LEU A 99 13.59 22.44 15.74
CA LEU A 99 12.61 21.49 15.24
C LEU A 99 12.83 21.34 13.73
N ALA A 100 13.33 20.18 13.29
CA ALA A 100 13.55 19.91 11.89
C ALA A 100 12.33 19.18 11.29
N LYS A 101 11.83 19.71 10.17
CA LYS A 101 10.67 19.18 9.50
C LYS A 101 11.08 18.24 8.38
N ALA A 102 10.72 16.98 8.51
CA ALA A 102 10.87 15.95 7.49
C ALA A 102 9.65 15.96 6.56
N HIS A 103 9.86 16.16 5.26
CA HIS A 103 8.78 16.05 4.28
C HIS A 103 8.39 14.59 4.03
N PRO A 104 7.09 14.27 3.88
CA PRO A 104 6.66 12.94 3.43
C PRO A 104 7.25 12.58 2.04
N PRO A 105 7.56 11.30 1.81
CA PRO A 105 7.34 10.14 2.66
C PRO A 105 8.37 10.06 3.80
N THR A 106 7.87 9.82 5.00
CA THR A 106 8.68 9.66 6.22
C THR A 106 9.15 8.21 6.35
N VAL A 107 10.00 7.80 5.45
CA VAL A 107 10.59 6.45 5.34
C VAL A 107 12.11 6.60 5.26
N THR A 108 12.86 5.76 5.95
CA THR A 108 14.31 5.85 6.16
C THR A 108 15.10 6.16 4.89
N MET A 109 14.99 5.37 3.82
CA MET A 109 15.82 5.58 2.62
C MET A 109 15.50 6.90 1.88
N PRO A 110 14.25 7.29 1.61
CA PRO A 110 13.93 8.61 1.08
C PRO A 110 14.47 9.75 1.96
N ARG A 111 14.46 9.57 3.29
CA ARG A 111 14.96 10.60 4.22
C ARG A 111 16.49 10.68 4.23
N ILE A 112 17.19 9.55 4.16
CA ILE A 112 18.65 9.53 3.96
C ILE A 112 19.01 10.27 2.66
N LYS A 113 18.30 10.01 1.56
CA LYS A 113 18.49 10.77 0.31
C LYS A 113 18.31 12.26 0.52
N ALA A 114 17.22 12.69 1.19
CA ALA A 114 16.95 14.10 1.46
C ALA A 114 18.06 14.76 2.31
N LEU A 115 18.50 14.08 3.38
CA LEU A 115 19.56 14.54 4.27
C LEU A 115 20.94 14.65 3.58
N MET A 116 21.16 13.90 2.49
CA MET A 116 22.43 13.91 1.78
C MET A 116 22.41 14.73 0.49
N THR A 117 21.27 14.84 -0.19
CA THR A 117 21.15 15.65 -1.42
C THR A 117 20.67 17.08 -1.16
N GLY A 118 20.01 17.34 -0.02
CA GLY A 118 19.31 18.60 0.21
C GLY A 118 18.05 18.78 -0.65
N GLY A 119 17.49 17.69 -1.15
CA GLY A 119 16.30 17.70 -2.00
C GLY A 119 15.11 17.00 -1.33
N ILE A 120 13.89 17.34 -1.77
CA ILE A 120 12.68 16.63 -1.32
C ILE A 120 12.59 15.30 -2.08
N PRO A 121 12.46 14.15 -1.39
CA PRO A 121 12.32 12.85 -2.04
C PRO A 121 10.98 12.73 -2.74
N GLY A 122 10.95 12.02 -3.87
CA GLY A 122 9.72 11.72 -4.58
C GLY A 122 8.93 10.59 -3.91
N PHE A 123 7.60 10.60 -4.03
CA PHE A 123 6.77 9.49 -3.53
C PHE A 123 7.10 8.15 -4.20
N ILE A 124 7.59 8.18 -5.43
CA ILE A 124 8.05 7.00 -6.17
C ILE A 124 9.28 6.36 -5.54
N ASP A 125 10.08 7.14 -4.80
CA ASP A 125 11.25 6.64 -4.07
C ASP A 125 10.87 5.58 -3.03
N VAL A 126 9.65 5.61 -2.49
CA VAL A 126 9.14 4.57 -1.59
C VAL A 126 9.04 3.21 -2.29
N LEU A 127 8.54 3.20 -3.53
CA LEU A 127 8.48 1.96 -4.33
C LEU A 127 9.88 1.48 -4.72
N LEU A 128 10.77 2.41 -5.00
CA LEU A 128 12.17 2.13 -5.35
C LEU A 128 13.01 1.78 -4.12
N ASN A 129 12.52 2.05 -2.91
CA ASN A 129 13.19 1.70 -1.66
C ASN A 129 13.52 0.21 -1.58
N SER A 130 12.60 -0.64 -2.04
CA SER A 130 12.80 -2.09 -2.09
C SER A 130 13.85 -2.54 -3.12
N LEU A 131 14.25 -1.65 -4.04
CA LEU A 131 15.17 -1.95 -5.14
C LEU A 131 16.57 -1.33 -4.94
N SER A 132 16.84 -0.68 -3.80
CA SER A 132 18.01 0.13 -3.43
C SER A 132 19.15 0.08 -4.47
N THR A 133 19.14 1.08 -5.34
CA THR A 133 20.20 1.31 -6.35
C THR A 133 21.07 2.47 -5.91
N GLU A 134 22.32 2.49 -6.38
CA GLU A 134 23.25 3.60 -6.19
C GLU A 134 22.60 4.96 -6.52
N LEU A 135 22.82 5.94 -5.64
CA LEU A 135 22.33 7.31 -5.83
C LEU A 135 23.20 8.02 -6.87
N GLN A 136 22.61 8.34 -8.02
CA GLN A 136 23.30 9.03 -9.11
C GLN A 136 23.30 10.56 -8.97
N GLU A 137 22.49 11.09 -8.04
CA GLU A 137 22.44 12.54 -7.79
C GLU A 137 23.64 13.01 -6.97
N ASP A 138 24.10 14.25 -7.25
CA ASP A 138 25.11 14.93 -6.45
C ASP A 138 24.65 15.06 -4.99
N ASN A 139 25.55 14.77 -4.07
CA ASN A 139 25.22 14.67 -2.65
C ASN A 139 26.39 15.12 -1.75
N LEU A 140 26.09 15.39 -0.51
CA LEU A 140 27.03 15.90 0.50
C LEU A 140 28.26 14.98 0.66
N LEU A 141 28.08 13.65 0.66
CA LEU A 141 29.18 12.70 0.85
C LEU A 141 30.15 12.73 -0.33
N ALA A 142 29.64 12.79 -1.55
CA ALA A 142 30.45 12.94 -2.76
C ALA A 142 31.22 14.27 -2.73
N GLN A 143 30.59 15.37 -2.30
CA GLN A 143 31.27 16.66 -2.20
C GLN A 143 32.32 16.71 -1.08
N LEU A 144 32.07 16.09 0.06
CA LEU A 144 33.06 15.94 1.13
C LEU A 144 34.25 15.09 0.70
N THR A 145 33.99 13.97 -0.01
CA THR A 145 35.06 13.13 -0.57
C THR A 145 35.88 13.89 -1.61
N ALA A 146 35.24 14.70 -2.48
CA ALA A 146 35.91 15.55 -3.45
C ALA A 146 36.72 16.67 -2.77
N ALA A 147 36.32 17.15 -1.58
CA ALA A 147 37.04 18.05 -0.73
C ALA A 147 38.21 17.36 0.04
N GLY A 148 38.43 16.06 -0.17
CA GLY A 148 39.50 15.30 0.48
C GLY A 148 39.18 14.84 1.91
N LYS A 149 37.94 14.97 2.37
CA LYS A 149 37.53 14.53 3.71
C LYS A 149 37.39 13.01 3.76
N LYS A 150 37.89 12.40 4.83
CA LYS A 150 37.81 10.97 5.11
C LYS A 150 36.54 10.66 5.91
N ILE A 151 35.66 9.88 5.32
CA ILE A 151 34.34 9.57 5.92
C ILE A 151 34.34 8.13 6.44
N VAL A 152 33.89 7.91 7.67
CA VAL A 152 33.63 6.59 8.26
C VAL A 152 32.14 6.47 8.57
N PHE A 153 31.58 5.27 8.34
CA PHE A 153 30.17 5.00 8.49
C PHE A 153 29.90 3.69 9.24
N PHE A 154 28.97 3.72 10.20
CA PHE A 154 28.46 2.54 10.92
C PHE A 154 26.95 2.66 11.10
N GLY A 155 26.19 1.65 10.67
CA GLY A 155 24.74 1.65 10.74
C GLY A 155 24.05 0.90 9.63
N ASP A 156 22.85 1.34 9.20
CA ASP A 156 22.05 0.69 8.17
C ASP A 156 22.82 0.46 6.86
N ASP A 157 22.82 -0.77 6.39
CA ASP A 157 23.49 -1.18 5.15
C ASP A 157 22.98 -0.45 3.89
N THR A 158 21.81 0.19 3.96
CA THR A 158 21.25 1.06 2.93
C THR A 158 22.20 2.18 2.54
N TRP A 159 22.98 2.74 3.47
CA TRP A 159 23.97 3.78 3.18
C TRP A 159 25.08 3.29 2.27
N ILE A 160 25.60 2.08 2.52
CA ILE A 160 26.67 1.49 1.73
C ILE A 160 26.21 1.21 0.29
N LYS A 161 24.93 0.84 0.13
CA LYS A 161 24.31 0.60 -1.19
C LYS A 161 24.03 1.90 -1.94
N LEU A 162 23.61 2.96 -1.23
CA LEU A 162 23.31 4.26 -1.84
C LEU A 162 24.57 5.04 -2.21
N PHE A 163 25.64 4.93 -1.43
CA PHE A 163 26.86 5.73 -1.54
C PHE A 163 28.12 4.86 -1.65
N PRO A 164 28.20 3.97 -2.64
CA PRO A 164 29.36 3.09 -2.78
C PRO A 164 30.65 3.90 -3.03
N GLY A 165 31.72 3.52 -2.34
CA GLY A 165 33.04 4.14 -2.52
C GLY A 165 33.27 5.47 -1.78
N ASN A 166 32.30 6.04 -1.06
CA ASN A 166 32.46 7.28 -0.29
C ASN A 166 33.06 7.07 1.11
N PHE A 167 33.07 5.84 1.61
CA PHE A 167 33.53 5.54 2.97
C PHE A 167 34.91 4.90 2.95
N VAL A 168 35.86 5.44 3.75
CA VAL A 168 37.17 4.80 3.94
C VAL A 168 37.08 3.57 4.84
N ARG A 169 36.12 3.56 5.75
CA ARG A 169 35.74 2.41 6.59
C ARG A 169 34.22 2.43 6.78
N SER A 170 33.60 1.27 6.70
CA SER A 170 32.18 1.13 6.95
C SER A 170 31.84 -0.26 7.46
N ASP A 171 30.84 -0.35 8.31
CA ASP A 171 30.17 -1.62 8.68
C ASP A 171 28.67 -1.41 8.66
N GLY A 172 27.97 -2.27 7.89
CA GLY A 172 26.53 -2.19 7.67
C GLY A 172 25.79 -3.21 8.52
N THR A 173 24.77 -2.74 9.24
CA THR A 173 23.81 -3.58 9.95
C THR A 173 22.54 -3.73 9.15
N ASN A 174 21.86 -4.86 9.30
CA ASN A 174 20.60 -5.10 8.60
C ASN A 174 19.43 -4.46 9.35
N SER A 175 18.85 -3.42 8.78
CA SER A 175 17.72 -2.65 9.35
C SER A 175 16.37 -3.37 9.34
N PHE A 176 16.26 -4.53 8.68
CA PHE A 176 14.96 -5.19 8.46
C PHE A 176 14.60 -6.21 9.53
N PHE A 177 15.46 -6.42 10.51
CA PHE A 177 15.23 -7.38 11.58
C PHE A 177 14.62 -6.70 12.80
N VAL A 178 13.39 -6.24 12.67
CA VAL A 178 12.68 -5.36 13.64
C VAL A 178 12.60 -5.99 15.05
N SER A 179 12.69 -7.32 15.18
CA SER A 179 12.74 -7.98 16.50
C SER A 179 14.06 -7.78 17.26
N ASP A 180 15.11 -7.33 16.57
CA ASP A 180 16.38 -6.97 17.15
C ASP A 180 16.49 -5.47 17.31
N TYR A 181 16.32 -4.98 18.52
CA TYR A 181 16.47 -3.56 18.88
C TYR A 181 17.70 -3.31 19.79
N THR A 182 18.50 -4.35 20.04
CA THR A 182 19.68 -4.28 20.92
C THR A 182 20.95 -4.52 20.12
N GLU A 183 21.10 -5.69 19.50
CA GLU A 183 22.31 -6.06 18.76
C GLU A 183 22.54 -5.16 17.55
N VAL A 184 21.46 -4.66 16.92
CA VAL A 184 21.54 -3.73 15.80
C VAL A 184 22.28 -2.44 16.16
N ASP A 185 22.07 -1.90 17.37
CA ASP A 185 22.74 -0.70 17.88
C ASP A 185 24.11 -1.02 18.49
N ASP A 186 24.26 -2.18 19.15
CA ASP A 186 25.55 -2.67 19.65
C ASP A 186 26.54 -2.87 18.50
N ASN A 187 26.08 -3.30 17.33
CA ASN A 187 26.88 -3.40 16.11
C ASN A 187 27.45 -2.06 15.62
N VAL A 188 26.80 -0.95 15.93
CA VAL A 188 27.30 0.42 15.66
C VAL A 188 28.26 0.83 16.78
N THR A 189 27.84 0.69 18.02
CA THR A 189 28.56 1.18 19.22
C THR A 189 29.90 0.49 19.42
N ARG A 190 30.06 -0.80 19.06
CA ARG A 190 31.33 -1.55 19.19
C ARG A 190 32.50 -0.90 18.44
N HIS A 191 32.24 -0.10 17.40
CA HIS A 191 33.28 0.59 16.63
C HIS A 191 33.77 1.87 17.28
N LEU A 192 32.94 2.51 18.15
CA LEU A 192 33.24 3.82 18.72
C LEU A 192 34.58 3.89 19.47
N GLY A 193 34.88 2.92 20.29
CA GLY A 193 36.14 2.91 21.06
C GLY A 193 37.38 2.96 20.18
N LYS A 194 37.37 2.24 19.04
CA LYS A 194 38.44 2.21 18.07
C LYS A 194 38.50 3.53 17.27
N GLU A 195 37.37 3.98 16.75
CA GLU A 195 37.33 5.20 15.91
C GLU A 195 37.64 6.48 16.73
N LEU A 196 37.15 6.56 17.97
CA LEU A 196 37.48 7.65 18.88
C LEU A 196 38.95 7.62 19.32
N SER A 197 39.68 6.53 19.09
CA SER A 197 41.13 6.44 19.38
C SER A 197 42.00 6.69 18.15
N SER A 198 41.50 6.39 16.94
CA SER A 198 42.28 6.43 15.70
C SER A 198 42.61 7.84 15.19
N LYS A 199 41.72 8.79 15.40
CA LYS A 199 41.84 10.23 15.04
C LYS A 199 42.17 10.50 13.55
N ASP A 200 41.96 9.52 12.64
CA ASP A 200 42.41 9.57 11.24
C ASP A 200 41.26 9.80 10.25
N TRP A 201 40.09 10.19 10.73
CA TRP A 201 38.88 10.51 9.98
C TRP A 201 38.45 11.98 10.21
N ASP A 202 37.73 12.54 9.23
CA ASP A 202 37.19 13.91 9.29
C ASP A 202 35.67 13.92 9.57
N VAL A 203 34.95 12.92 9.01
CA VAL A 203 33.49 12.79 9.21
C VAL A 203 33.17 11.37 9.65
N MET A 204 32.39 11.26 10.72
CA MET A 204 31.86 9.98 11.20
C MET A 204 30.33 10.04 11.19
N ILE A 205 29.70 9.04 10.60
CA ILE A 205 28.24 8.90 10.53
C ILE A 205 27.84 7.62 11.26
N LEU A 206 26.98 7.77 12.25
CA LEU A 206 26.44 6.70 13.07
C LEU A 206 24.93 6.68 12.90
N HIS A 207 24.38 5.55 12.46
CA HIS A 207 22.94 5.41 12.25
C HIS A 207 22.38 4.29 13.13
N TYR A 208 21.67 4.67 14.18
CA TYR A 208 21.06 3.79 15.18
C TYR A 208 19.60 3.49 14.82
N LEU A 209 19.23 2.22 14.82
CA LEU A 209 17.95 1.70 14.32
C LEU A 209 17.03 1.17 15.45
N GLY A 210 17.59 0.91 16.63
CA GLY A 210 16.88 0.23 17.71
C GLY A 210 15.63 0.95 18.21
N LEU A 211 15.58 2.30 18.13
CA LEU A 211 14.42 3.08 18.54
C LEU A 211 13.23 2.85 17.58
N ASP A 212 13.48 2.84 16.27
CA ASP A 212 12.48 2.53 15.26
C ASP A 212 11.95 1.10 15.41
N HIS A 213 12.86 0.14 15.63
CA HIS A 213 12.48 -1.26 15.86
C HIS A 213 11.57 -1.41 17.09
N ILE A 214 11.84 -0.73 18.20
CA ILE A 214 10.95 -0.70 19.37
C ILE A 214 9.59 -0.07 18.98
N GLY A 215 9.60 1.01 18.21
CA GLY A 215 8.38 1.64 17.69
C GLY A 215 7.50 0.64 16.96
N HIS A 216 8.06 -0.07 15.98
CA HIS A 216 7.35 -1.09 15.20
C HIS A 216 6.84 -2.27 16.02
N LEU A 217 7.58 -2.68 17.07
CA LEU A 217 7.21 -3.81 17.93
C LEU A 217 6.15 -3.46 18.96
N ALA A 218 6.28 -2.32 19.61
CA ALA A 218 5.56 -2.03 20.85
C ALA A 218 5.04 -0.58 20.96
N GLY A 219 5.21 0.24 19.92
CA GLY A 219 4.75 1.62 19.86
C GLY A 219 5.56 2.62 20.69
N PRO A 220 5.30 3.94 20.52
CA PRO A 220 6.06 5.02 21.15
C PRO A 220 5.86 5.12 22.66
N SER A 221 4.81 4.52 23.20
CA SER A 221 4.52 4.46 24.63
C SER A 221 5.15 3.25 25.34
N SER A 222 5.92 2.45 24.62
CA SER A 222 6.59 1.26 25.16
C SER A 222 7.54 1.63 26.32
N PRO A 223 7.58 0.82 27.40
CA PRO A 223 8.55 1.01 28.47
C PRO A 223 10.01 0.86 28.02
N LEU A 224 10.25 0.29 26.85
CA LEU A 224 11.59 0.14 26.25
C LEU A 224 12.15 1.47 25.67
N ILE A 225 11.29 2.42 25.30
CA ILE A 225 11.69 3.70 24.72
C ILE A 225 12.61 4.50 25.68
N GLY A 226 12.25 4.58 26.95
CA GLY A 226 13.03 5.31 27.95
C GLY A 226 14.48 4.80 28.09
N PRO A 227 14.69 3.50 28.34
CA PRO A 227 16.02 2.88 28.37
C PRO A 227 16.81 3.08 27.08
N LYS A 228 16.19 2.95 25.90
CA LYS A 228 16.85 3.14 24.59
C LYS A 228 17.32 4.60 24.42
N LEU A 229 16.48 5.58 24.75
CA LEU A 229 16.88 7.00 24.72
C LEU A 229 18.00 7.31 25.72
N GLN A 230 18.02 6.68 26.89
CA GLN A 230 19.13 6.84 27.84
C GLN A 230 20.43 6.23 27.29
N GLU A 231 20.36 5.09 26.61
CA GLU A 231 21.50 4.48 25.90
C GLU A 231 22.08 5.45 24.84
N MET A 232 21.23 6.06 24.01
CA MET A 232 21.64 7.06 23.02
C MET A 232 22.26 8.30 23.68
N ASP A 233 21.74 8.72 24.82
CA ASP A 233 22.26 9.86 25.60
C ASP A 233 23.65 9.57 26.17
N ASP A 234 23.89 8.35 26.65
CA ASP A 234 25.19 7.90 27.14
C ASP A 234 26.24 7.86 26.00
N ILE A 235 25.86 7.34 24.84
CA ILE A 235 26.71 7.33 23.63
C ILE A 235 27.07 8.76 23.20
N LEU A 236 26.07 9.63 23.14
CA LEU A 236 26.28 11.04 22.80
C LEU A 236 27.24 11.73 23.78
N ARG A 237 27.10 11.45 25.07
CA ARG A 237 28.00 11.97 26.12
C ARG A 237 29.43 11.51 25.88
N ASP A 238 29.62 10.25 25.56
CA ASP A 238 30.97 9.69 25.37
C ASP A 238 31.64 10.27 24.13
N ILE A 239 30.91 10.41 23.03
CA ILE A 239 31.40 11.08 21.81
C ILE A 239 31.75 12.53 22.11
N HIS A 240 30.85 13.29 22.74
CA HIS A 240 31.02 14.69 23.00
C HIS A 240 32.25 14.97 23.89
N ARG A 241 32.42 14.18 24.96
CA ARG A 241 33.58 14.31 25.86
C ARG A 241 34.91 14.04 25.14
N ASN A 242 34.95 13.02 24.29
CA ASN A 242 36.14 12.69 23.49
C ASN A 242 36.48 13.80 22.50
N LEU A 243 35.51 14.33 21.76
CA LEU A 243 35.75 15.43 20.82
C LEU A 243 36.22 16.70 21.51
N ILE A 244 35.65 17.06 22.68
CA ILE A 244 36.13 18.19 23.46
C ILE A 244 37.59 17.99 23.90
N HIS A 245 37.94 16.81 24.35
CA HIS A 245 39.31 16.50 24.75
C HIS A 245 40.28 16.61 23.56
N TRP A 246 39.90 16.11 22.39
CA TRP A 246 40.71 16.25 21.17
C TRP A 246 40.87 17.71 20.75
N ASP A 247 39.79 18.49 20.76
CA ASP A 247 39.85 19.90 20.40
C ASP A 247 40.77 20.68 21.33
N GLN A 248 40.81 20.33 22.60
CA GLN A 248 41.73 20.94 23.56
C GLN A 248 43.20 20.49 23.34
N GLU A 249 43.40 19.23 22.98
CA GLU A 249 44.74 18.66 22.79
C GLU A 249 45.36 19.11 21.48
N MET A 250 44.56 19.17 20.38
CA MET A 250 45.07 19.41 19.04
C MET A 250 44.80 20.81 18.52
N GLY A 251 44.04 21.63 19.21
CA GLY A 251 43.61 22.96 18.76
C GLY A 251 42.64 22.89 17.58
N THR A 252 41.93 21.77 17.42
CA THR A 252 40.93 21.54 16.34
C THR A 252 39.54 22.00 16.78
N HIS A 253 38.61 22.00 15.81
CA HIS A 253 37.22 22.34 16.01
C HIS A 253 36.31 21.23 15.51
N SER A 254 35.68 20.57 16.46
CA SER A 254 34.76 19.46 16.17
C SER A 254 33.31 19.83 16.45
N ALA A 255 32.39 19.18 15.74
CA ALA A 255 30.96 19.31 16.00
C ALA A 255 30.25 17.95 15.96
N ILE A 256 29.13 17.88 16.68
CA ILE A 256 28.18 16.76 16.60
C ILE A 256 26.85 17.31 16.10
N VAL A 257 26.24 16.59 15.16
CA VAL A 257 24.85 16.77 14.73
C VAL A 257 24.07 15.56 15.17
N LEU A 258 23.14 15.76 16.11
CA LEU A 258 22.13 14.75 16.47
C LEU A 258 20.85 15.07 15.74
N CYS A 259 20.31 14.13 14.98
CA CYS A 259 19.02 14.29 14.30
C CYS A 259 18.29 12.93 14.17
N GLY A 260 16.98 12.99 13.92
CA GLY A 260 16.20 11.88 13.40
C GLY A 260 16.05 11.99 11.90
N ASP A 261 15.97 10.91 11.20
CA ASP A 261 15.60 10.90 9.77
C ASP A 261 14.10 11.21 9.62
N HIS A 262 13.25 10.58 10.41
CA HIS A 262 11.84 10.86 10.63
C HIS A 262 11.45 10.57 12.08
N GLY A 263 10.19 10.82 12.43
CA GLY A 263 9.61 10.36 13.69
C GLY A 263 8.72 9.14 13.48
N MET A 264 7.90 8.81 14.47
CA MET A 264 6.94 7.71 14.40
C MET A 264 5.55 8.18 14.85
N SER A 265 4.51 7.57 14.27
CA SER A 265 3.12 7.78 14.65
C SER A 265 2.82 7.21 16.03
N ASP A 266 1.64 7.53 16.59
CA ASP A 266 1.22 6.96 17.88
C ASP A 266 1.00 5.44 17.85
N SER A 267 0.93 4.84 16.67
CA SER A 267 0.95 3.38 16.47
C SER A 267 2.36 2.79 16.37
N GLY A 268 3.41 3.59 16.46
CA GLY A 268 4.81 3.17 16.35
C GLY A 268 5.27 2.89 14.91
N SER A 269 4.48 3.27 13.91
CA SER A 269 4.81 3.15 12.50
C SER A 269 5.13 4.51 11.90
N HIS A 270 5.63 4.54 10.65
CA HIS A 270 6.02 5.76 9.95
C HIS A 270 5.67 5.67 8.45
N GLY A 271 5.95 6.72 7.66
CA GLY A 271 5.66 6.80 6.23
C GLY A 271 4.57 7.82 5.88
N GLY A 272 3.86 8.33 6.87
CA GLY A 272 2.78 9.31 6.76
C GLY A 272 3.24 10.76 6.87
N ALA A 273 2.29 11.65 7.15
CA ALA A 273 2.48 13.09 7.26
C ALA A 273 2.01 13.68 8.60
N SER A 274 1.80 12.83 9.61
CA SER A 274 1.40 13.31 10.93
C SER A 274 2.53 14.11 11.59
N LEU A 275 2.19 15.02 12.49
CA LEU A 275 3.21 15.84 13.18
C LEU A 275 4.25 14.98 13.91
N PRO A 276 3.88 13.89 14.63
CA PRO A 276 4.86 13.04 15.27
C PRO A 276 5.79 12.28 14.30
N GLU A 277 5.38 12.08 13.04
CA GLU A 277 6.21 11.46 12.00
C GLU A 277 7.13 12.48 11.31
N THR A 278 6.70 13.74 11.20
CA THR A 278 7.40 14.76 10.41
C THR A 278 8.30 15.68 11.24
N LEU A 279 8.05 15.84 12.55
CA LEU A 279 8.87 16.68 13.40
C LEU A 279 9.95 15.87 14.13
N THR A 280 11.22 16.13 13.76
CA THR A 280 12.40 15.51 14.36
C THR A 280 13.23 16.56 15.10
N PRO A 281 14.01 16.19 16.13
CA PRO A 281 14.96 17.12 16.73
C PRO A 281 16.19 17.27 15.82
N LEU A 282 16.75 18.47 15.76
CA LEU A 282 18.08 18.74 15.23
C LEU A 282 18.86 19.47 16.29
N VAL A 283 19.92 18.83 16.80
CA VAL A 283 20.77 19.42 17.83
C VAL A 283 22.21 19.46 17.36
N PHE A 284 22.81 20.64 17.40
CA PHE A 284 24.19 20.89 17.05
C PHE A 284 25.01 21.19 18.33
N LEU A 285 26.05 20.39 18.57
CA LEU A 285 26.97 20.53 19.70
C LEU A 285 28.38 20.82 19.17
N SER A 286 29.09 21.74 19.78
CA SER A 286 30.49 22.04 19.43
C SER A 286 31.25 22.60 20.66
N SER A 287 32.52 22.31 20.75
CA SER A 287 33.40 22.84 21.75
C SER A 287 33.45 24.41 21.78
N ARG A 288 33.11 25.03 20.64
CA ARG A 288 33.02 26.51 20.52
C ARG A 288 31.77 27.12 21.17
N LEU A 289 30.76 26.31 21.50
CA LEU A 289 29.52 26.75 22.16
C LEU A 289 29.65 26.74 23.69
N LYS A 290 30.79 26.33 24.25
CA LYS A 290 31.08 26.47 25.67
C LYS A 290 30.97 27.93 26.09
N ASP A 291 30.60 28.15 27.33
CA ASP A 291 30.42 29.48 27.98
C ASP A 291 29.11 30.20 27.63
N GLY A 292 28.04 29.47 27.35
CA GLY A 292 26.71 30.04 27.14
C GLY A 292 26.54 30.85 25.84
N ARG A 293 27.45 30.64 24.87
CA ARG A 293 27.35 31.27 23.54
C ARG A 293 26.34 30.58 22.64
N GLY A 294 25.75 29.47 23.08
CA GLY A 294 24.63 28.80 22.40
C GLY A 294 23.38 29.67 22.46
N ALA A 295 22.48 29.53 21.54
CA ALA A 295 21.17 30.14 21.59
C ALA A 295 20.23 29.29 22.46
N HIS A 296 19.31 29.96 23.18
CA HIS A 296 18.19 29.27 23.77
C HIS A 296 17.48 28.36 22.72
N TYR A 297 16.95 27.25 23.20
CA TYR A 297 16.09 26.37 22.38
C TYR A 297 15.13 27.23 21.55
N SER A 298 15.31 27.18 20.24
CA SER A 298 14.44 27.85 19.30
C SER A 298 13.30 26.89 18.94
N ARG A 299 12.05 27.31 19.15
CA ARG A 299 10.89 26.64 18.61
C ARG A 299 10.73 26.89 17.09
N GLU A 300 11.72 27.49 16.48
CA GLU A 300 11.75 27.76 15.06
C GLU A 300 11.80 26.43 14.31
N GLU A 301 10.84 26.23 13.42
CA GLU A 301 10.82 25.10 12.50
C GLU A 301 11.76 25.41 11.34
N ILE A 302 12.70 24.51 11.09
CA ILE A 302 13.59 24.51 9.93
C ILE A 302 13.28 23.29 9.06
N GLU A 303 13.60 23.40 7.79
CA GLU A 303 13.49 22.23 6.91
C GLU A 303 14.70 21.30 7.11
N GLN A 304 14.48 20.00 7.17
CA GLN A 304 15.56 19.02 7.39
C GLN A 304 16.64 19.09 6.30
N ILE A 305 16.23 19.45 5.08
CA ILE A 305 17.13 19.64 3.93
C ILE A 305 18.07 20.84 4.06
N ASP A 306 17.80 21.78 4.98
CA ASP A 306 18.64 22.95 5.25
C ASP A 306 19.99 22.58 5.90
N LEU A 307 20.05 21.36 6.44
CA LEU A 307 21.27 20.80 7.00
C LEU A 307 22.38 20.66 5.94
N VAL A 308 22.03 20.27 4.71
CA VAL A 308 23.02 19.99 3.65
C VAL A 308 23.85 21.20 3.25
N PRO A 309 23.29 22.34 2.81
CA PRO A 309 24.07 23.53 2.49
C PRO A 309 24.83 24.08 3.70
N SER A 310 24.26 23.94 4.91
CA SER A 310 24.90 24.37 6.15
C SER A 310 26.16 23.57 6.47
N LEU A 311 26.09 22.24 6.43
CA LEU A 311 27.24 21.35 6.67
C LEU A 311 28.29 21.44 5.57
N ALA A 312 27.88 21.51 4.28
CA ALA A 312 28.81 21.71 3.18
C ALA A 312 29.69 22.95 3.40
N THR A 313 29.07 24.06 3.76
CA THR A 313 29.77 25.32 4.02
C THR A 313 30.69 25.24 5.24
N LEU A 314 30.22 24.67 6.35
CA LEU A 314 31.02 24.54 7.59
C LEU A 314 32.27 23.65 7.41
N LEU A 315 32.22 22.70 6.49
CA LEU A 315 33.31 21.76 6.19
C LEU A 315 34.16 22.18 4.97
N GLY A 316 33.84 23.30 4.32
CA GLY A 316 34.56 23.82 3.16
C GLY A 316 34.33 23.02 1.88
N ALA A 317 33.19 22.32 1.77
CA ALA A 317 32.79 21.58 0.59
C ALA A 317 31.83 22.38 -0.30
N ALA A 318 31.66 21.99 -1.55
CA ALA A 318 30.66 22.58 -2.41
C ALA A 318 29.25 22.14 -1.99
N ILE A 319 28.27 23.02 -2.12
CA ILE A 319 26.86 22.68 -1.91
C ILE A 319 26.43 21.79 -3.09
N PRO A 320 25.80 20.63 -2.81
CA PRO A 320 25.33 19.75 -3.87
C PRO A 320 24.46 20.47 -4.90
N GLN A 321 24.69 20.20 -6.19
CA GLN A 321 24.18 20.98 -7.31
C GLN A 321 22.65 21.11 -7.33
N ASN A 322 21.93 20.07 -6.91
CA ASN A 322 20.47 20.03 -6.89
C ASN A 322 19.86 20.25 -5.49
N SER A 323 20.64 20.71 -4.53
CA SER A 323 20.13 21.06 -3.20
C SER A 323 19.15 22.24 -3.29
N ILE A 324 18.03 22.12 -2.59
CA ILE A 324 17.01 23.18 -2.46
C ILE A 324 16.96 23.73 -1.02
N GLY A 325 17.82 23.24 -0.14
CA GLY A 325 17.92 23.72 1.24
C GLY A 325 18.53 25.12 1.32
N SER A 326 18.24 25.81 2.42
CA SER A 326 18.76 27.13 2.76
C SER A 326 19.73 27.02 3.94
N ILE A 327 20.85 27.75 3.92
CA ILE A 327 21.79 27.77 5.04
C ILE A 327 21.06 28.23 6.32
N ILE A 328 21.29 27.53 7.43
CA ILE A 328 20.77 27.86 8.76
C ILE A 328 21.66 28.95 9.34
N PRO A 329 21.16 30.20 9.51
CA PRO A 329 21.99 31.36 9.91
C PRO A 329 22.69 31.18 11.27
N GLN A 330 22.00 30.49 12.21
CA GLN A 330 22.50 30.25 13.56
C GLN A 330 23.75 29.34 13.57
N LEU A 331 23.86 28.40 12.59
CA LEU A 331 25.05 27.55 12.47
C LEU A 331 26.26 28.29 11.91
N MET A 332 26.05 29.43 11.27
CA MET A 332 27.14 30.24 10.69
C MET A 332 27.80 31.19 11.72
N THR A 333 27.50 31.06 13.00
CA THR A 333 28.07 31.94 14.07
C THR A 333 29.59 31.82 14.20
N PHE A 334 30.18 30.75 13.67
CA PHE A 334 31.63 30.51 13.72
C PHE A 334 32.42 31.20 12.60
N HIS A 335 31.75 31.72 11.58
CA HIS A 335 32.34 32.50 10.49
C HIS A 335 32.36 33.96 10.82
N GLY A 336 33.35 34.69 10.28
CA GLY A 336 33.36 36.13 10.24
C GLY A 336 32.25 36.72 9.36
N PRO A 337 31.96 38.01 9.46
CA PRO A 337 30.88 38.63 8.67
C PRO A 337 31.05 38.49 7.16
N ARG A 338 32.28 38.52 6.61
CA ARG A 338 32.56 38.35 5.18
C ARG A 338 32.29 36.92 4.75
N GLU A 339 32.80 35.96 5.50
CA GLU A 339 32.61 34.53 5.22
C GLU A 339 31.14 34.12 5.30
N LYS A 340 30.40 34.69 6.28
CA LYS A 340 28.94 34.51 6.36
C LYS A 340 28.26 35.01 5.09
N LEU A 341 28.50 36.26 4.70
CA LEU A 341 27.91 36.82 3.48
C LEU A 341 28.25 36.00 2.25
N ARG A 342 29.51 35.55 2.13
CA ARG A 342 29.95 34.69 1.06
C ARG A 342 29.20 33.35 1.04
N SER A 343 28.99 32.72 2.20
CA SER A 343 28.24 31.46 2.35
C SER A 343 26.82 31.60 1.80
N PHE A 344 26.11 32.66 2.21
CA PHE A 344 24.74 32.91 1.75
C PHE A 344 24.68 33.25 0.26
N GLN A 345 25.66 33.97 -0.27
CA GLN A 345 25.77 34.22 -1.70
C GLN A 345 25.94 32.92 -2.48
N LEU A 346 26.86 32.04 -2.08
CA LEU A 346 27.11 30.77 -2.75
C LEU A 346 25.86 29.90 -2.77
N ASN A 347 25.11 29.81 -1.67
CA ASN A 347 23.85 29.09 -1.63
C ASN A 347 22.78 29.74 -2.52
N ALA A 348 22.70 31.08 -2.57
CA ALA A 348 21.78 31.79 -3.42
C ALA A 348 22.08 31.56 -4.91
N ASP A 349 23.33 31.60 -5.32
CA ASP A 349 23.77 31.37 -6.69
C ASP A 349 23.53 29.90 -7.12
N GLN A 350 23.75 28.94 -6.21
CA GLN A 350 23.49 27.53 -6.47
C GLN A 350 21.96 27.29 -6.63
N LEU A 351 21.16 27.84 -5.70
CA LEU A 351 19.70 27.63 -5.73
C LEU A 351 19.04 28.38 -6.90
N LEU A 352 19.58 29.51 -7.31
CA LEU A 352 19.14 30.25 -8.49
C LEU A 352 19.30 29.38 -9.77
N LYS A 353 20.40 28.65 -9.90
CA LYS A 353 20.59 27.71 -11.04
C LYS A 353 19.52 26.63 -11.05
N VAL A 354 19.20 26.06 -9.88
CA VAL A 354 18.12 25.08 -9.73
C VAL A 354 16.77 25.69 -10.10
N LEU A 355 16.49 26.90 -9.65
CA LEU A 355 15.25 27.63 -9.95
C LEU A 355 15.08 27.85 -11.46
N ILE A 356 16.13 28.32 -12.15
CA ILE A 356 16.12 28.55 -13.60
C ILE A 356 15.94 27.20 -14.35
N ALA A 357 16.63 26.16 -13.93
CA ALA A 357 16.52 24.84 -14.54
C ALA A 357 15.09 24.27 -14.42
N ASN A 358 14.36 24.64 -13.38
CA ASN A 358 12.95 24.27 -13.19
C ASN A 358 11.97 25.25 -13.86
N GLY A 359 12.46 26.13 -14.75
CA GLY A 359 11.60 26.96 -15.61
C GLY A 359 11.10 28.26 -14.99
N HIS A 360 11.59 28.66 -13.82
CA HIS A 360 11.21 29.91 -13.17
C HIS A 360 12.05 31.08 -13.69
N SER A 361 11.42 32.25 -13.83
CA SER A 361 12.11 33.47 -14.22
C SER A 361 12.81 34.14 -13.02
N PRO A 362 14.06 34.58 -13.15
CA PRO A 362 14.75 35.38 -12.11
C PRO A 362 14.13 36.74 -11.85
N SER A 363 13.32 37.28 -12.78
CA SER A 363 12.75 38.65 -12.73
C SER A 363 11.90 38.94 -11.49
N ASP A 364 11.43 37.93 -10.77
CA ASP A 364 10.54 38.08 -9.63
C ASP A 364 11.26 38.03 -8.27
N LEU A 365 12.62 38.02 -8.30
CA LEU A 365 13.47 37.86 -7.12
C LEU A 365 14.15 39.20 -6.72
N TRP A 366 13.35 40.24 -6.53
CA TRP A 366 13.87 41.55 -6.14
C TRP A 366 14.67 41.52 -4.81
N GLU A 367 14.33 40.58 -3.90
CA GLU A 367 15.04 40.40 -2.63
C GLU A 367 16.49 39.93 -2.85
N LEU A 368 16.71 39.04 -3.82
CA LEU A 368 18.04 38.58 -4.20
C LEU A 368 18.87 39.72 -4.83
N ASP A 369 18.28 40.46 -5.74
CA ASP A 369 18.94 41.61 -6.35
C ASP A 369 19.28 42.68 -5.32
N GLN A 370 18.43 42.93 -4.34
CA GLN A 370 18.69 43.84 -3.26
C GLN A 370 19.82 43.33 -2.37
N ALA A 371 19.78 42.06 -1.96
CA ALA A 371 20.83 41.46 -1.13
C ALA A 371 22.19 41.52 -1.82
N THR A 372 22.24 41.20 -3.11
CA THR A 372 23.49 41.24 -3.92
C THR A 372 24.05 42.66 -4.03
N ARG A 373 23.21 43.67 -4.25
CA ARG A 373 23.66 45.08 -4.29
C ARG A 373 24.19 45.53 -2.94
N LEU A 374 23.46 45.29 -1.87
CA LEU A 374 23.89 45.66 -0.51
C LEU A 374 25.18 44.94 -0.11
N HIS A 375 25.36 43.67 -0.56
CA HIS A 375 26.58 42.92 -0.34
C HIS A 375 27.75 43.52 -1.10
N GLN A 376 27.55 43.95 -2.37
CA GLN A 376 28.56 44.65 -3.16
C GLN A 376 28.97 45.98 -2.50
N GLU A 377 28.01 46.79 -2.02
CA GLU A 377 28.27 48.04 -1.29
C GLU A 377 29.08 47.77 -0.01
N TRP A 378 28.70 46.74 0.74
CA TRP A 378 29.40 46.35 1.97
C TRP A 378 30.85 45.92 1.72
N LEU A 379 31.12 45.16 0.66
CA LEU A 379 32.47 44.78 0.26
C LEU A 379 33.29 45.99 -0.18
N HIS A 380 32.69 46.91 -0.91
CA HIS A 380 33.35 48.15 -1.35
C HIS A 380 33.75 49.03 -0.15
N GLU A 381 32.89 49.15 0.87
CA GLU A 381 33.21 49.85 2.10
C GLU A 381 34.39 49.19 2.85
N LEU A 382 34.44 47.87 2.89
CA LEU A 382 35.52 47.10 3.52
C LEU A 382 36.85 47.28 2.77
N ASP A 383 36.83 47.27 1.45
CA ASP A 383 38.00 47.43 0.58
C ASP A 383 38.56 48.88 0.61
N LEU A 384 37.72 49.88 0.92
CA LEU A 384 38.11 51.27 1.19
C LEU A 384 38.83 51.45 2.56
N GLY A 385 39.02 50.34 3.30
CA GLY A 385 39.74 50.36 4.57
C GLY A 385 38.90 50.67 5.80
N SER A 386 37.56 50.55 5.69
CA SER A 386 36.68 50.59 6.83
C SER A 386 37.00 49.46 7.82
N LYS A 387 37.19 49.79 9.07
CA LYS A 387 37.40 48.77 10.09
C LYS A 387 36.12 47.94 10.29
N LEU A 388 36.26 46.64 10.45
CA LEU A 388 35.16 45.75 10.79
C LEU A 388 34.66 46.05 12.20
N ASP A 389 33.81 47.08 12.32
CA ASP A 389 33.22 47.54 13.57
C ASP A 389 31.81 46.92 13.79
N ALA A 390 31.20 47.30 14.91
CA ALA A 390 29.84 46.82 15.24
C ALA A 390 28.79 47.24 14.18
N SER A 391 28.99 48.41 13.54
CA SER A 391 28.08 48.88 12.48
C SER A 391 28.15 48.01 11.24
N MET A 392 29.37 47.69 10.80
CA MET A 392 29.57 46.78 9.64
C MET A 392 29.04 45.36 9.91
N THR A 393 29.17 44.91 11.16
CA THR A 393 28.60 43.59 11.57
C THR A 393 27.07 43.62 11.54
N ILE A 394 26.44 44.68 12.03
CA ILE A 394 24.96 44.83 11.99
C ILE A 394 24.50 44.95 10.53
N SER A 395 25.22 45.66 9.68
CA SER A 395 24.91 45.75 8.25
C SER A 395 25.01 44.38 7.55
N ALA A 396 26.03 43.60 7.85
CA ALA A 396 26.16 42.23 7.34
C ALA A 396 25.00 41.34 7.79
N GLU A 397 24.60 41.39 9.03
CA GLU A 397 23.43 40.64 9.55
C GLU A 397 22.11 41.02 8.83
N ARG A 398 21.94 42.30 8.49
CA ARG A 398 20.77 42.74 7.71
C ARG A 398 20.80 42.16 6.28
N ILE A 399 21.96 42.14 5.64
CA ILE A 399 22.14 41.56 4.30
C ILE A 399 21.89 40.06 4.33
N ILE A 400 22.40 39.35 5.35
CA ILE A 400 22.15 37.92 5.57
C ILE A 400 20.65 37.64 5.66
N LYS A 401 19.91 38.48 6.40
CA LYS A 401 18.46 38.33 6.49
C LYS A 401 17.76 38.50 5.14
N GLN A 402 18.24 39.41 4.27
CA GLN A 402 17.71 39.54 2.91
C GLN A 402 17.99 38.30 2.06
N TYR A 403 19.23 37.78 2.12
CA TYR A 403 19.57 36.51 1.46
C TYR A 403 18.68 35.34 1.97
N SER A 404 18.47 35.26 3.28
CA SER A 404 17.62 34.20 3.85
C SER A 404 16.16 34.26 3.35
N VAL A 405 15.60 35.47 3.19
CA VAL A 405 14.27 35.64 2.60
C VAL A 405 14.25 35.22 1.13
N ALA A 406 15.28 35.61 0.37
CA ALA A 406 15.40 35.23 -1.04
C ALA A 406 15.57 33.72 -1.20
N LEU A 407 16.42 33.08 -0.39
CA LEU A 407 16.63 31.63 -0.37
C LEU A 407 15.34 30.89 -0.07
N LYS A 408 14.60 31.31 0.95
CA LYS A 408 13.32 30.67 1.30
C LYS A 408 12.31 30.79 0.15
N LYS A 409 12.17 31.95 -0.48
CA LYS A 409 11.30 32.14 -1.64
C LYS A 409 11.69 31.23 -2.81
N MET A 410 13.00 31.11 -3.09
CA MET A 410 13.49 30.25 -4.16
C MET A 410 13.25 28.78 -3.83
N SER A 411 13.51 28.35 -2.59
CA SER A 411 13.24 27.00 -2.12
C SER A 411 11.75 26.65 -2.21
N ASP A 412 10.87 27.54 -1.75
CA ASP A 412 9.41 27.36 -1.82
C ASP A 412 8.93 27.31 -3.27
N ALA A 413 9.47 28.13 -4.17
CA ALA A 413 9.13 28.13 -5.58
C ALA A 413 9.54 26.83 -6.27
N VAL A 414 10.77 26.33 -6.02
CA VAL A 414 11.24 25.05 -6.56
C VAL A 414 10.43 23.89 -5.98
N SER A 415 10.18 23.88 -4.68
CA SER A 415 9.36 22.87 -4.02
C SER A 415 7.93 22.84 -4.56
N GLY A 416 7.35 24.01 -4.82
CA GLY A 416 6.04 24.13 -5.47
C GLY A 416 6.03 23.65 -6.93
N SER A 417 7.13 23.82 -7.66
CA SER A 417 7.26 23.33 -9.04
C SER A 417 7.46 21.83 -9.17
N LEU A 418 7.91 21.16 -8.10
CA LEU A 418 7.99 19.70 -8.04
C LEU A 418 6.62 19.03 -8.15
N SER A 419 5.53 19.77 -8.07
CA SER A 419 4.16 19.31 -8.32
C SER A 419 3.67 19.51 -9.77
N CYS A 420 4.56 19.56 -10.75
CA CYS A 420 4.18 19.57 -12.16
C CYS A 420 3.70 18.19 -12.63
N TYR A 421 2.39 18.11 -12.90
CA TYR A 421 1.73 16.88 -13.37
C TYR A 421 1.73 16.80 -14.89
N ASP A 422 1.98 15.63 -15.46
CA ASP A 422 1.72 15.39 -16.89
C ASP A 422 0.21 15.17 -17.14
N LEU A 423 -0.52 16.29 -17.29
CA LEU A 423 -1.97 16.27 -17.46
C LEU A 423 -2.40 15.52 -18.71
N HIS A 424 -1.55 15.49 -19.74
CA HIS A 424 -1.84 14.78 -20.98
C HIS A 424 -1.82 13.27 -20.76
N ALA A 425 -0.76 12.74 -20.14
CA ALA A 425 -0.66 11.33 -19.80
C ALA A 425 -1.79 10.90 -18.86
N MET A 426 -2.08 11.70 -17.84
CA MET A 426 -3.18 11.42 -16.89
C MET A 426 -4.54 11.40 -17.58
N ALA A 427 -4.83 12.35 -18.50
CA ALA A 427 -6.10 12.40 -19.23
C ALA A 427 -6.30 11.19 -20.15
N VAL A 428 -5.24 10.79 -20.89
CA VAL A 428 -5.27 9.59 -21.74
C VAL A 428 -5.49 8.33 -20.89
N ALA A 429 -4.84 8.26 -19.74
CA ALA A 429 -5.01 7.14 -18.80
C ALA A 429 -6.45 7.05 -18.25
N VAL A 430 -7.02 8.17 -17.80
CA VAL A 430 -8.42 8.22 -17.34
C VAL A 430 -9.38 7.79 -18.44
N MET A 431 -9.19 8.26 -19.67
CA MET A 431 -10.02 7.81 -20.81
C MET A 431 -9.92 6.29 -21.03
N ALA A 432 -8.72 5.73 -20.94
CA ALA A 432 -8.53 4.27 -21.06
C ALA A 432 -9.26 3.52 -19.94
N LEU A 433 -9.14 3.97 -18.68
CA LEU A 433 -9.81 3.33 -17.54
C LEU A 433 -11.34 3.39 -17.65
N VAL A 434 -11.90 4.52 -18.10
CA VAL A 434 -13.34 4.66 -18.38
C VAL A 434 -13.79 3.66 -19.43
N GLN A 435 -13.03 3.52 -20.52
CA GLN A 435 -13.34 2.56 -21.58
C GLN A 435 -13.32 1.11 -21.06
N MET A 436 -12.30 0.75 -20.26
CA MET A 436 -12.19 -0.60 -19.71
C MET A 436 -13.37 -0.92 -18.79
N PHE A 437 -13.80 0.03 -17.96
CA PHE A 437 -14.99 -0.15 -17.11
C PHE A 437 -16.24 -0.50 -17.94
N PHE A 438 -16.51 0.22 -19.03
CA PHE A 438 -17.66 -0.06 -19.89
C PHE A 438 -17.52 -1.40 -20.65
N TRP A 439 -16.30 -1.77 -21.06
CA TRP A 439 -16.06 -3.08 -21.68
C TRP A 439 -16.27 -4.24 -20.69
N PHE A 440 -15.90 -4.08 -19.43
CA PHE A 440 -16.20 -5.08 -18.40
C PHE A 440 -17.70 -5.19 -18.13
N LEU A 441 -18.44 -4.07 -18.07
CA LEU A 441 -19.90 -4.08 -17.99
C LEU A 441 -20.55 -4.81 -19.17
N TYR A 442 -20.05 -4.58 -20.37
CA TYR A 442 -20.51 -5.31 -21.57
C TYR A 442 -20.21 -6.79 -21.47
N SER A 443 -19.04 -7.16 -20.97
CA SER A 443 -18.60 -8.54 -20.80
C SER A 443 -19.52 -9.35 -19.87
N MET A 444 -20.19 -8.72 -18.91
CA MET A 444 -21.19 -9.37 -18.05
C MET A 444 -22.41 -9.88 -18.83
N LYS A 445 -22.74 -9.27 -19.98
CA LYS A 445 -23.92 -9.63 -20.80
C LYS A 445 -23.64 -10.71 -21.83
N LEU A 446 -22.36 -11.09 -22.06
CA LEU A 446 -21.99 -12.11 -23.08
C LEU A 446 -22.54 -13.49 -22.70
N PRO A 447 -23.42 -14.09 -23.53
CA PRO A 447 -24.02 -15.39 -23.24
C PRO A 447 -22.98 -16.52 -23.35
N ALA A 448 -23.20 -17.58 -22.56
CA ALA A 448 -22.32 -18.76 -22.54
C ALA A 448 -22.34 -19.58 -23.86
N LYS A 449 -23.45 -19.55 -24.54
CA LYS A 449 -23.69 -20.23 -25.85
C LYS A 449 -24.57 -19.35 -26.70
N GLN A 450 -24.00 -18.82 -27.75
CA GLN A 450 -24.61 -18.79 -29.07
C GLN A 450 -23.44 -18.81 -30.03
N GLY A 451 -23.22 -19.95 -30.68
CA GLY A 451 -22.74 -19.88 -32.04
C GLY A 451 -23.62 -18.82 -32.70
N LEU A 452 -23.02 -17.79 -33.24
CA LEU A 452 -23.72 -16.78 -34.02
C LEU A 452 -24.78 -17.50 -34.84
N PRO A 453 -26.09 -17.17 -34.70
CA PRO A 453 -27.05 -17.69 -35.66
C PRO A 453 -26.51 -17.26 -37.01
N GLY A 454 -26.48 -18.17 -38.00
CA GLY A 454 -26.00 -17.92 -39.36
C GLY A 454 -26.78 -16.85 -40.13
N GLY A 455 -27.28 -15.84 -39.45
CA GLY A 455 -27.76 -14.57 -39.96
C GLY A 455 -26.61 -13.57 -39.95
N ARG A 456 -26.17 -13.15 -41.15
CA ARG A 456 -25.32 -11.99 -41.32
C ARG A 456 -25.76 -10.90 -40.33
N SER A 457 -25.02 -10.69 -39.21
CA SER A 457 -25.21 -9.53 -38.36
C SER A 457 -24.98 -8.34 -39.26
N LYS A 458 -26.05 -7.62 -39.59
CA LYS A 458 -25.93 -6.30 -40.19
C LYS A 458 -25.21 -5.47 -39.11
N PHE A 459 -23.89 -5.29 -39.29
CA PHE A 459 -23.23 -4.20 -38.62
C PHE A 459 -24.08 -2.93 -38.86
N PRO A 460 -24.49 -2.18 -37.84
CA PRO A 460 -25.25 -0.96 -38.05
C PRO A 460 -24.46 -0.07 -39.01
N ASN A 461 -25.16 0.60 -39.89
CA ASN A 461 -24.61 1.41 -40.98
C ASN A 461 -23.39 2.23 -40.53
N VAL A 462 -22.19 1.71 -40.81
CA VAL A 462 -20.90 2.27 -40.39
C VAL A 462 -20.52 3.54 -41.16
N GLY A 463 -21.27 3.88 -42.21
CA GLY A 463 -20.91 4.97 -43.11
C GLY A 463 -20.83 6.35 -42.43
N ILE A 464 -21.85 6.76 -41.66
CA ILE A 464 -21.86 8.08 -41.02
C ILE A 464 -21.04 8.05 -39.71
N SER A 465 -21.06 6.93 -38.99
CA SER A 465 -20.27 6.78 -37.79
C SER A 465 -18.76 6.68 -38.12
N GLY A 466 -18.36 6.07 -39.23
CA GLY A 466 -16.95 5.96 -39.61
C GLY A 466 -16.29 7.31 -39.91
N PHE A 467 -17.02 8.23 -40.54
CA PHE A 467 -16.51 9.61 -40.80
C PHE A 467 -16.37 10.40 -39.48
N ALA A 468 -17.37 10.32 -38.61
CA ALA A 468 -17.33 10.97 -37.30
C ALA A 468 -16.19 10.41 -36.43
N VAL A 469 -15.99 9.09 -36.44
CA VAL A 469 -14.87 8.43 -35.73
C VAL A 469 -13.52 8.87 -36.29
N GLY A 470 -13.39 8.89 -37.61
CA GLY A 470 -12.18 9.35 -38.28
C GLY A 470 -11.86 10.83 -37.99
N PHE A 471 -12.88 11.68 -37.94
CA PHE A 471 -12.73 13.09 -37.56
C PHE A 471 -12.27 13.24 -36.10
N VAL A 472 -12.89 12.55 -35.15
CA VAL A 472 -12.49 12.57 -33.75
C VAL A 472 -11.06 12.02 -33.57
N CYS A 473 -10.69 10.93 -34.26
CA CYS A 473 -9.32 10.43 -34.28
C CYS A 473 -8.35 11.50 -34.79
N LEU A 474 -8.67 12.17 -35.88
CA LEU A 474 -7.83 13.23 -36.47
C LEU A 474 -7.64 14.38 -35.50
N VAL A 475 -8.72 14.85 -34.84
CA VAL A 475 -8.67 15.95 -33.85
C VAL A 475 -7.80 15.54 -32.64
N LEU A 476 -7.97 14.33 -32.11
CA LEU A 476 -7.20 13.86 -30.95
C LEU A 476 -5.72 13.64 -31.29
N VAL A 477 -5.40 13.07 -32.46
CA VAL A 477 -4.02 12.89 -32.90
C VAL A 477 -3.37 14.23 -33.21
N THR A 478 -4.07 15.15 -33.87
CA THR A 478 -3.56 16.50 -34.13
C THR A 478 -3.32 17.24 -32.82
N GLY A 479 -4.25 17.16 -31.86
CA GLY A 479 -4.09 17.71 -30.53
C GLY A 479 -2.87 17.12 -29.80
N HIS A 480 -2.68 15.80 -29.85
CA HIS A 480 -1.51 15.14 -29.30
C HIS A 480 -0.20 15.63 -29.93
N LEU A 481 -0.13 15.69 -31.26
CA LEU A 481 1.05 16.18 -31.98
C LEU A 481 1.33 17.67 -31.68
N THR A 482 0.28 18.48 -31.50
CA THR A 482 0.42 19.89 -31.13
C THR A 482 0.98 20.05 -29.72
N VAL A 483 0.49 19.27 -28.76
CA VAL A 483 1.03 19.24 -27.40
C VAL A 483 2.49 18.81 -27.42
N CYS A 484 2.85 17.76 -28.17
CA CYS A 484 4.24 17.30 -28.27
C CYS A 484 5.16 18.34 -28.95
N SER A 485 4.68 19.07 -29.95
CA SER A 485 5.46 20.15 -30.58
C SER A 485 5.64 21.36 -29.66
N SER A 486 4.68 21.62 -28.79
CA SER A 486 4.76 22.71 -27.82
C SER A 486 5.65 22.36 -26.63
N ALA A 487 5.70 21.10 -26.23
CA ALA A 487 6.54 20.60 -25.14
C ALA A 487 8.06 20.64 -25.46
N SER A 488 8.43 20.76 -26.72
CA SER A 488 9.83 20.90 -27.13
C SER A 488 10.40 22.33 -26.99
N LYS A 489 9.63 23.29 -26.50
CA LYS A 489 10.10 24.66 -26.26
C LYS A 489 10.73 24.78 -24.86
N PRO A 490 11.93 25.38 -24.75
CA PRO A 490 12.55 25.65 -23.45
C PRO A 490 11.66 26.59 -22.64
N GLY A 491 11.35 26.21 -21.40
CA GLY A 491 10.52 27.00 -20.47
C GLY A 491 9.10 26.51 -20.24
N THR A 492 8.65 25.49 -20.95
CA THR A 492 7.42 24.77 -20.56
C THR A 492 7.78 23.61 -19.63
N CYS A 493 6.91 23.34 -18.63
CA CYS A 493 7.02 22.16 -17.75
C CYS A 493 7.04 20.90 -18.63
N SER A 494 8.25 20.46 -19.04
CA SER A 494 8.46 19.60 -20.21
C SER A 494 8.52 18.11 -19.86
N SER A 495 7.84 17.67 -18.80
CA SER A 495 7.74 16.25 -18.47
C SER A 495 6.61 15.51 -19.20
N ASN A 496 6.30 15.89 -20.45
CA ASN A 496 5.34 15.14 -21.26
C ASN A 496 5.94 13.79 -21.66
N ILE A 497 5.69 12.77 -20.85
CA ILE A 497 6.18 11.40 -21.02
C ILE A 497 5.80 10.84 -22.39
N LEU A 498 4.61 11.15 -22.88
CA LEU A 498 4.15 10.75 -24.21
C LEU A 498 4.86 11.47 -25.36
N CYS A 499 5.52 12.59 -25.06
CA CYS A 499 6.24 13.42 -26.02
C CYS A 499 7.78 13.36 -25.88
N SER A 500 8.30 12.88 -24.75
CA SER A 500 9.74 12.79 -24.47
C SER A 500 10.45 11.62 -25.15
N PHE A 501 9.70 10.81 -25.88
CA PHE A 501 10.23 9.64 -26.56
C PHE A 501 10.66 10.01 -27.99
N THR A 502 11.63 9.26 -28.50
CA THR A 502 12.04 9.26 -29.90
C THR A 502 10.87 9.04 -30.85
N PHE A 503 10.99 9.45 -32.11
CA PHE A 503 9.96 9.35 -33.16
C PHE A 503 9.09 8.06 -33.13
N PRO A 504 9.65 6.84 -32.84
CA PRO A 504 8.84 5.64 -32.70
C PRO A 504 7.77 5.73 -31.59
N ALA A 505 8.04 6.42 -30.49
CA ALA A 505 7.11 6.44 -29.37
C ALA A 505 5.94 7.42 -29.57
N ILE A 506 6.17 8.56 -30.24
CA ILE A 506 5.09 9.45 -30.70
C ILE A 506 4.16 8.70 -31.66
N PHE A 507 4.73 7.86 -32.52
CA PHE A 507 3.94 6.99 -33.40
C PHE A 507 3.12 6.00 -32.58
N PHE A 508 3.70 5.27 -31.60
CA PHE A 508 2.97 4.33 -30.76
C PHE A 508 1.88 5.02 -29.92
N SER A 509 2.14 6.19 -29.36
CA SER A 509 1.11 6.92 -28.59
C SER A 509 -0.05 7.38 -29.49
N SER A 510 0.25 7.82 -30.73
CA SER A 510 -0.77 8.13 -31.72
C SER A 510 -1.62 6.91 -32.11
N VAL A 511 -1.00 5.74 -32.28
CA VAL A 511 -1.70 4.48 -32.53
C VAL A 511 -2.60 4.09 -31.37
N ILE A 512 -2.13 4.24 -30.12
CA ILE A 512 -2.94 3.99 -28.92
C ILE A 512 -4.16 4.90 -28.89
N ILE A 513 -4.02 6.19 -29.22
CA ILE A 513 -5.13 7.15 -29.28
C ILE A 513 -6.14 6.72 -30.35
N ILE A 514 -5.69 6.34 -31.53
CA ILE A 514 -6.56 5.86 -32.63
C ILE A 514 -7.33 4.60 -32.20
N VAL A 515 -6.65 3.60 -31.67
CA VAL A 515 -7.26 2.32 -31.22
C VAL A 515 -8.27 2.58 -30.10
N SER A 516 -7.93 3.46 -29.16
CA SER A 516 -8.79 3.87 -28.05
C SER A 516 -10.05 4.57 -28.56
N THR A 517 -9.92 5.50 -29.54
CA THR A 517 -11.05 6.22 -30.13
C THR A 517 -11.98 5.29 -30.91
N ILE A 518 -11.43 4.34 -31.68
CA ILE A 518 -12.21 3.31 -32.38
C ILE A 518 -12.96 2.44 -31.37
N SER A 519 -12.28 2.02 -30.29
CA SER A 519 -12.87 1.23 -29.21
C SER A 519 -14.03 1.96 -28.53
N MET A 520 -13.87 3.24 -28.20
CA MET A 520 -14.94 4.07 -27.61
C MET A 520 -16.11 4.26 -28.56
N SER A 521 -15.84 4.53 -29.82
CA SER A 521 -16.88 4.69 -30.83
C SER A 521 -17.67 3.42 -31.07
N THR A 522 -17.01 2.27 -31.06
CA THR A 522 -17.68 0.96 -31.12
C THR A 522 -18.57 0.75 -29.89
N LEU A 523 -18.08 1.08 -28.73
CA LEU A 523 -18.84 0.99 -27.48
C LEU A 523 -20.06 1.91 -27.49
N ILE A 524 -19.90 3.18 -27.90
CA ILE A 524 -21.00 4.14 -28.05
C ILE A 524 -22.02 3.63 -29.08
N SER A 525 -21.56 3.10 -30.21
CA SER A 525 -22.44 2.53 -31.25
C SER A 525 -23.24 1.33 -30.73
N ILE A 526 -22.62 0.48 -29.90
CA ILE A 526 -23.30 -0.63 -29.21
C ILE A 526 -24.35 -0.10 -28.23
N ILE A 527 -24.00 0.92 -27.43
CA ILE A 527 -24.92 1.55 -26.46
C ILE A 527 -26.09 2.21 -27.18
N LEU A 528 -25.84 2.95 -28.25
CA LEU A 528 -26.88 3.63 -29.05
C LEU A 528 -27.74 2.66 -29.85
N SER A 529 -27.20 1.50 -30.28
CA SER A 529 -27.96 0.46 -30.97
C SER A 529 -28.85 -0.37 -30.03
N ILE A 530 -28.64 -0.25 -28.73
CA ILE A 530 -29.56 -0.74 -27.72
C ILE A 530 -30.81 0.15 -27.78
N ASN A 531 -31.83 -0.28 -28.54
CA ASN A 531 -33.10 0.42 -28.71
C ASN A 531 -33.62 0.99 -27.39
N LYS A 532 -34.24 2.22 -27.45
CA LYS A 532 -34.89 2.86 -26.27
C LYS A 532 -35.82 1.90 -25.54
N THR A 533 -36.50 1.00 -26.25
CA THR A 533 -37.35 -0.07 -25.67
C THR A 533 -36.56 -1.09 -24.84
N MET A 534 -35.33 -1.41 -25.23
CA MET A 534 -34.45 -2.27 -24.44
C MET A 534 -33.85 -1.52 -23.23
N LEU A 535 -33.56 -0.23 -23.36
CA LEU A 535 -33.05 0.58 -22.25
C LEU A 535 -34.14 0.74 -21.17
N VAL A 536 -35.36 1.05 -21.57
CA VAL A 536 -36.53 1.10 -20.65
C VAL A 536 -36.84 -0.28 -20.09
N GLY A 537 -36.77 -1.32 -20.91
CA GLY A 537 -36.91 -2.73 -20.46
C GLY A 537 -35.78 -3.15 -19.50
N THR A 538 -34.56 -2.66 -19.72
CA THR A 538 -33.43 -2.96 -18.81
C THR A 538 -33.58 -2.19 -17.49
N PHE A 539 -34.03 -0.93 -17.54
CA PHE A 539 -34.35 -0.15 -16.33
C PHE A 539 -35.51 -0.77 -15.55
N ASN A 540 -36.57 -1.17 -16.23
CA ASN A 540 -37.69 -1.90 -15.60
C ASN A 540 -37.24 -3.27 -15.06
N ASN A 541 -36.39 -3.99 -15.76
CA ASN A 541 -35.84 -5.25 -15.26
C ASN A 541 -34.89 -5.03 -14.06
N VAL A 542 -34.09 -3.97 -14.06
CA VAL A 542 -33.23 -3.63 -12.90
C VAL A 542 -34.10 -3.21 -11.73
N SER A 543 -35.14 -2.39 -11.94
CA SER A 543 -36.07 -2.01 -10.87
C SER A 543 -36.89 -3.22 -10.34
N GLN A 544 -37.28 -4.14 -11.21
CA GLN A 544 -37.95 -5.39 -10.81
C GLN A 544 -36.96 -6.33 -10.09
N ILE A 545 -35.72 -6.45 -10.53
CA ILE A 545 -34.68 -7.22 -9.83
C ILE A 545 -34.37 -6.60 -8.46
N MET A 546 -34.33 -5.28 -8.37
CA MET A 546 -34.14 -4.56 -7.10
C MET A 546 -35.36 -4.75 -6.17
N ALA A 547 -36.58 -4.66 -6.69
CA ALA A 547 -37.81 -4.90 -5.92
C ALA A 547 -37.95 -6.38 -5.48
N ALA A 548 -37.53 -7.32 -6.35
CA ALA A 548 -37.64 -8.76 -6.08
C ALA A 548 -36.53 -9.27 -5.13
N SER A 549 -35.39 -8.58 -4.98
CA SER A 549 -34.28 -9.00 -4.12
C SER A 549 -33.68 -7.82 -3.37
N PRO A 550 -34.21 -7.45 -2.20
CA PRO A 550 -33.64 -6.36 -1.37
C PRO A 550 -32.14 -6.55 -1.06
N ARG A 551 -31.70 -7.79 -0.85
CA ARG A 551 -30.29 -8.15 -0.63
C ARG A 551 -29.41 -7.81 -1.85
N GLY A 552 -29.90 -8.11 -3.06
CA GLY A 552 -29.20 -7.77 -4.31
C GLY A 552 -29.14 -6.26 -4.55
N ALA A 553 -30.22 -5.57 -4.26
CA ALA A 553 -30.29 -4.11 -4.34
C ALA A 553 -29.25 -3.45 -3.42
N LEU A 554 -29.17 -3.90 -2.16
CA LEU A 554 -28.21 -3.38 -1.19
C LEU A 554 -26.75 -3.57 -1.67
N LEU A 555 -26.39 -4.74 -2.23
CA LEU A 555 -25.05 -5.01 -2.75
C LEU A 555 -24.69 -4.04 -3.89
N VAL A 556 -25.57 -3.83 -4.87
CA VAL A 556 -25.30 -2.95 -6.01
C VAL A 556 -25.23 -1.49 -5.57
N VAL A 557 -26.26 -1.02 -4.85
CA VAL A 557 -26.32 0.38 -4.39
C VAL A 557 -25.20 0.69 -3.41
N GLY A 558 -24.90 -0.21 -2.48
CA GLY A 558 -23.82 -0.04 -1.51
C GLY A 558 -22.45 0.02 -2.18
N THR A 559 -22.19 -0.80 -3.21
CA THR A 559 -20.95 -0.73 -3.99
C THR A 559 -20.80 0.62 -4.71
N ILE A 560 -21.88 1.12 -5.31
CA ILE A 560 -21.87 2.43 -6.00
C ILE A 560 -21.66 3.55 -4.99
N LEU A 561 -22.39 3.53 -3.88
CA LEU A 561 -22.28 4.55 -2.82
C LEU A 561 -20.87 4.57 -2.22
N HIS A 562 -20.25 3.40 -2.00
CA HIS A 562 -18.87 3.33 -1.53
C HIS A 562 -17.91 4.04 -2.49
N VAL A 563 -17.98 3.76 -3.80
CA VAL A 563 -17.08 4.39 -4.77
C VAL A 563 -17.24 5.92 -4.77
N PHE A 564 -18.49 6.42 -4.68
CA PHE A 564 -18.73 7.87 -4.64
C PHE A 564 -18.41 8.49 -3.28
N SER A 565 -18.44 7.74 -2.18
CA SER A 565 -18.02 8.26 -0.86
C SER A 565 -16.55 8.67 -0.85
N LEU A 566 -15.70 8.00 -1.63
CA LEU A 566 -14.27 8.30 -1.75
C LEU A 566 -13.97 9.68 -2.40
N LEU A 567 -14.99 10.43 -2.85
CA LEU A 567 -14.84 11.82 -3.27
C LEU A 567 -14.44 12.76 -2.11
N SER A 568 -14.60 12.34 -0.88
CA SER A 568 -14.20 13.09 0.32
C SER A 568 -12.99 12.43 1.00
N SER A 569 -12.01 13.24 1.40
CA SER A 569 -10.80 12.78 2.10
C SER A 569 -11.13 12.01 3.38
N SER A 570 -12.10 12.50 4.17
CA SER A 570 -12.52 11.84 5.41
C SER A 570 -13.08 10.43 5.19
N PHE A 571 -13.76 10.19 4.06
CA PHE A 571 -14.22 8.84 3.72
C PHE A 571 -13.11 7.94 3.19
N VAL A 572 -12.03 8.51 2.64
CA VAL A 572 -10.83 7.74 2.29
C VAL A 572 -10.08 7.30 3.55
N GLU A 573 -9.94 8.19 4.53
CA GLU A 573 -9.31 7.87 5.81
C GLU A 573 -10.09 6.83 6.62
N GLU A 574 -11.42 6.95 6.65
CA GLU A 574 -12.32 6.09 7.43
C GLU A 574 -13.05 5.05 6.53
N GLU A 575 -12.46 4.65 5.41
CA GLU A 575 -13.08 3.72 4.44
C GLU A 575 -13.50 2.39 5.08
N HIS A 576 -12.75 1.92 6.06
CA HIS A 576 -13.04 0.70 6.82
C HIS A 576 -14.42 0.72 7.48
N GLN A 577 -14.86 1.88 8.01
CA GLN A 577 -16.19 2.03 8.62
C GLN A 577 -17.31 1.80 7.60
N THR A 578 -17.11 2.29 6.37
CA THR A 578 -18.09 2.10 5.28
C THR A 578 -18.24 0.60 4.96
N TRP A 579 -17.15 -0.15 4.85
CA TRP A 579 -17.20 -1.58 4.57
C TRP A 579 -17.84 -2.38 5.69
N TYR A 580 -17.51 -2.09 6.95
CA TYR A 580 -18.15 -2.73 8.10
C TYR A 580 -19.64 -2.44 8.17
N PHE A 581 -20.03 -1.19 7.93
CA PHE A 581 -21.44 -0.81 7.88
C PHE A 581 -22.19 -1.59 6.79
N LEU A 582 -21.67 -1.64 5.59
CA LEU A 582 -22.29 -2.32 4.46
C LEU A 582 -22.45 -3.82 4.70
N VAL A 583 -21.40 -4.50 5.18
CA VAL A 583 -21.43 -5.95 5.44
C VAL A 583 -22.39 -6.30 6.57
N ILE A 584 -22.35 -5.55 7.68
CA ILE A 584 -23.28 -5.76 8.80
C ILE A 584 -24.72 -5.52 8.34
N SER A 585 -24.99 -4.45 7.59
CA SER A 585 -26.31 -4.16 7.04
C SER A 585 -26.84 -5.27 6.14
N TYR A 586 -25.95 -5.89 5.33
CA TYR A 586 -26.32 -7.01 4.49
C TYR A 586 -26.78 -8.22 5.31
N PHE A 587 -26.03 -8.62 6.33
CA PHE A 587 -26.39 -9.80 7.13
C PHE A 587 -27.57 -9.55 8.06
N LEU A 588 -27.78 -8.30 8.53
CA LEU A 588 -29.01 -7.91 9.22
C LEU A 588 -30.22 -8.03 8.29
N LEU A 589 -30.10 -7.53 7.07
CA LEU A 589 -31.16 -7.65 6.07
C LEU A 589 -31.41 -9.11 5.70
N ASP A 590 -30.35 -9.93 5.59
CA ASP A 590 -30.46 -11.37 5.35
C ASP A 590 -31.22 -12.08 6.49
N PHE A 591 -30.87 -11.77 7.73
CA PHE A 591 -31.59 -12.27 8.91
C PHE A 591 -33.06 -11.86 8.89
N CYS A 592 -33.37 -10.57 8.70
CA CYS A 592 -34.76 -10.08 8.64
C CYS A 592 -35.58 -10.73 7.52
N CYS A 593 -34.97 -10.90 6.32
CA CYS A 593 -35.61 -11.58 5.21
C CYS A 593 -35.91 -13.06 5.51
N THR A 594 -34.97 -13.75 6.19
CA THR A 594 -35.14 -15.15 6.61
C THR A 594 -36.24 -15.30 7.64
N VAL A 595 -36.26 -14.42 8.66
CA VAL A 595 -37.36 -14.37 9.67
C VAL A 595 -38.72 -14.12 9.03
N LYS A 596 -38.79 -13.12 8.12
CA LYS A 596 -40.05 -12.83 7.40
C LYS A 596 -40.55 -14.01 6.58
N ALA A 597 -39.61 -14.73 5.91
CA ALA A 597 -39.95 -15.93 5.15
C ALA A 597 -40.51 -17.06 6.05
N ALA A 598 -39.89 -17.26 7.24
CA ALA A 598 -40.36 -18.25 8.21
C ALA A 598 -41.74 -17.94 8.75
N PHE A 599 -42.02 -16.66 9.09
CA PHE A 599 -43.38 -16.25 9.56
C PHE A 599 -44.41 -16.30 8.43
N GLY A 600 -44.06 -15.93 7.19
CA GLY A 600 -44.95 -16.03 6.04
C GLY A 600 -45.35 -17.49 5.72
N TYR A 601 -44.44 -18.42 5.87
CA TYR A 601 -44.71 -19.84 5.72
C TYR A 601 -45.70 -20.36 6.79
N LYS A 602 -45.48 -19.99 8.05
CA LYS A 602 -46.35 -20.34 9.17
C LYS A 602 -47.79 -19.85 8.94
N LYS A 603 -47.96 -18.60 8.49
CA LYS A 603 -49.29 -18.01 8.22
C LYS A 603 -50.01 -18.73 7.06
N ASN A 604 -49.29 -19.07 5.98
CA ASN A 604 -49.91 -19.77 4.85
C ASN A 604 -50.26 -21.24 5.16
N ALA A 605 -49.50 -21.88 6.04
CA ALA A 605 -49.79 -23.23 6.50
C ALA A 605 -51.04 -23.25 7.40
N THR A 606 -51.14 -22.34 8.37
CA THR A 606 -52.35 -22.24 9.23
C THR A 606 -53.60 -21.84 8.43
N THR A 607 -53.48 -21.03 7.37
CA THR A 607 -54.63 -20.64 6.52
C THR A 607 -55.12 -21.80 5.62
N LYS A 608 -54.21 -22.73 5.24
CA LYS A 608 -54.61 -23.97 4.54
C LYS A 608 -55.32 -24.95 5.46
N ASP A 609 -54.85 -25.11 6.70
CA ASP A 609 -55.49 -25.97 7.67
C ASP A 609 -56.91 -25.48 8.01
N HIS A 610 -57.16 -24.18 8.16
CA HIS A 610 -58.47 -23.60 8.33
C HIS A 610 -59.39 -23.73 7.09
N ARG A 611 -58.82 -23.80 5.85
CA ARG A 611 -59.62 -24.07 4.63
C ARG A 611 -59.94 -25.56 4.42
N MET A 612 -59.10 -26.47 4.91
CA MET A 612 -59.35 -27.92 4.82
C MET A 612 -60.41 -28.36 5.85
N LEU A 613 -60.55 -27.65 6.97
CA LEU A 613 -61.60 -27.93 7.98
C LEU A 613 -62.98 -27.36 7.62
N GLY A 614 -63.10 -26.51 6.55
CA GLY A 614 -64.35 -25.79 6.23
C GLY A 614 -65.07 -26.22 4.96
N THR A 615 -64.56 -27.19 4.14
CA THR A 615 -65.26 -27.56 2.89
C THR A 615 -65.10 -29.04 2.56
N ASN A 616 -66.10 -29.87 3.02
CA ASN A 616 -66.49 -31.01 2.22
C ASN A 616 -67.46 -30.45 1.11
N ASN A 617 -67.11 -30.83 -0.14
CA ASN A 617 -67.78 -30.64 -1.40
C ASN A 617 -67.33 -29.45 -2.27
N VAL A 618 -66.96 -29.91 -3.47
CA VAL A 618 -66.95 -29.36 -4.80
C VAL A 618 -65.53 -29.28 -5.39
N ALA A 619 -65.32 -30.19 -6.30
CA ALA A 619 -64.20 -30.16 -7.24
C ALA A 619 -64.38 -28.99 -8.22
N SER A 620 -63.44 -28.11 -8.33
CA SER A 620 -63.20 -27.33 -9.55
C SER A 620 -61.74 -26.94 -9.66
N ASN A 621 -61.16 -27.30 -10.78
CA ASN A 621 -59.82 -26.95 -11.26
C ASN A 621 -59.69 -25.42 -11.36
N ASP A 622 -58.81 -24.82 -10.55
CA ASP A 622 -58.25 -23.54 -10.88
C ASP A 622 -56.82 -23.47 -10.29
N TYR A 623 -55.84 -23.65 -11.18
CA TYR A 623 -54.42 -23.44 -10.89
C TYR A 623 -54.08 -21.97 -11.04
N THR A 624 -54.19 -21.21 -9.96
CA THR A 624 -53.50 -19.92 -9.86
C THR A 624 -52.16 -20.13 -9.19
N THR A 625 -51.14 -19.95 -9.98
CA THR A 625 -49.71 -20.07 -9.61
C THR A 625 -49.32 -18.97 -8.62
N GLY A 626 -49.43 -19.20 -7.34
CA GLY A 626 -48.70 -18.46 -6.30
C GLY A 626 -47.28 -19.02 -6.24
N ALA A 627 -46.28 -18.17 -6.45
CA ALA A 627 -44.86 -18.51 -6.49
C ALA A 627 -44.41 -19.14 -5.16
N ILE A 628 -44.24 -20.44 -5.13
CA ILE A 628 -43.57 -21.18 -4.05
C ILE A 628 -42.07 -20.98 -4.24
N PRO A 629 -41.33 -20.62 -3.20
CA PRO A 629 -39.85 -20.49 -3.30
C PRO A 629 -39.24 -21.80 -3.81
N TYR A 630 -38.37 -21.69 -4.81
CA TYR A 630 -37.84 -22.83 -5.58
C TYR A 630 -37.10 -23.89 -4.74
N GLY A 631 -36.60 -23.58 -3.54
CA GLY A 631 -35.94 -24.53 -2.63
C GLY A 631 -36.87 -25.61 -2.06
N LEU A 632 -38.16 -25.34 -2.00
CA LEU A 632 -39.18 -26.31 -1.50
C LEU A 632 -39.60 -27.34 -2.55
N ARG A 633 -39.36 -27.10 -3.84
CA ARG A 633 -39.65 -28.06 -4.91
C ARG A 633 -38.67 -29.23 -4.96
N SER A 634 -37.42 -29.04 -4.55
CA SER A 634 -36.43 -30.12 -4.46
C SER A 634 -36.74 -31.05 -3.30
N LEU A 635 -37.12 -30.49 -2.13
CA LEU A 635 -37.53 -31.27 -0.96
C LEU A 635 -38.79 -32.09 -1.22
N GLN A 636 -39.77 -31.53 -1.96
CA GLN A 636 -40.94 -32.32 -2.35
C GLN A 636 -40.65 -33.45 -3.34
N ARG A 637 -39.60 -33.35 -4.18
CA ARG A 637 -39.17 -34.42 -5.05
C ARG A 637 -38.42 -35.51 -4.31
N GLU A 638 -37.53 -35.14 -3.40
CA GLU A 638 -36.79 -36.14 -2.57
C GLU A 638 -37.73 -36.85 -1.60
N GLN A 639 -38.69 -36.14 -0.97
CA GLN A 639 -39.71 -36.76 -0.13
C GLN A 639 -40.66 -37.69 -0.89
N ARG A 640 -41.00 -37.41 -2.16
CA ARG A 640 -41.72 -38.36 -3.00
C ARG A 640 -40.92 -39.60 -3.34
N ALA A 641 -39.58 -39.47 -3.46
CA ALA A 641 -38.71 -40.62 -3.70
C ALA A 641 -38.54 -41.48 -2.43
N GLU A 642 -38.42 -40.88 -1.24
CA GLU A 642 -38.34 -41.61 0.02
C GLU A 642 -39.65 -42.22 0.47
N VAL A 643 -40.82 -41.58 0.20
CA VAL A 643 -42.15 -42.13 0.50
C VAL A 643 -42.49 -43.34 -0.37
N HIS A 644 -41.96 -43.45 -1.60
CA HIS A 644 -42.13 -44.65 -2.43
C HIS A 644 -41.33 -45.87 -1.95
N HIS A 645 -40.35 -45.71 -1.08
CA HIS A 645 -39.53 -46.81 -0.56
C HIS A 645 -40.04 -47.40 0.78
N TYR A 646 -41.03 -46.79 1.44
CA TYR A 646 -41.55 -47.18 2.77
C TYR A 646 -43.07 -47.38 2.80
N GLN A 647 -43.74 -47.68 1.69
CA GLN A 647 -45.15 -48.08 1.76
C GLN A 647 -45.28 -49.61 1.95
N GLN A 648 -45.27 -50.06 3.22
CA GLN A 648 -46.05 -51.20 3.63
C GLN A 648 -47.53 -50.82 3.88
N PRO A 649 -48.54 -51.61 3.46
CA PRO A 649 -49.93 -51.21 3.61
C PRO A 649 -50.40 -51.50 5.05
N GLY A 650 -50.79 -50.48 5.73
CA GLY A 650 -51.54 -50.59 6.99
C GLY A 650 -51.02 -49.78 8.14
N SER A 651 -51.27 -48.50 8.15
CA SER A 651 -51.68 -47.73 9.37
C SER A 651 -51.89 -46.25 9.02
N THR A 652 -53.01 -45.75 9.38
CA THR A 652 -53.51 -44.38 9.35
C THR A 652 -52.74 -43.53 10.34
N SER A 653 -51.89 -42.57 9.87
CA SER A 653 -51.58 -41.34 10.62
C SER A 653 -51.07 -40.25 9.67
N HIS A 654 -52.01 -39.49 9.12
CA HIS A 654 -51.74 -38.26 8.39
C HIS A 654 -51.08 -37.14 9.26
N GLU A 655 -51.19 -37.21 10.57
CA GLU A 655 -50.61 -36.23 11.52
C GLU A 655 -49.08 -36.36 11.65
N GLY A 656 -48.50 -37.55 11.55
CA GLY A 656 -47.08 -37.76 11.68
C GLY A 656 -46.25 -37.14 10.54
N THR A 657 -46.77 -37.17 9.33
CA THR A 657 -46.09 -36.66 8.13
C THR A 657 -46.11 -35.14 8.08
N LEU A 658 -47.15 -34.48 8.51
CA LEU A 658 -47.25 -33.01 8.62
C LEU A 658 -46.28 -32.48 9.70
N GLY A 659 -46.24 -33.15 10.87
CA GLY A 659 -45.35 -32.77 11.97
C GLY A 659 -43.86 -32.87 11.57
N MET A 660 -43.50 -33.88 10.80
CA MET A 660 -42.13 -34.11 10.32
C MET A 660 -41.73 -33.06 9.26
N THR A 661 -42.65 -32.66 8.38
CA THR A 661 -42.42 -31.60 7.39
C THR A 661 -42.23 -30.24 8.08
N TYR A 662 -43.04 -29.92 9.09
CA TYR A 662 -42.91 -28.71 9.92
C TYR A 662 -41.56 -28.69 10.65
N TYR A 663 -41.16 -29.81 11.24
CA TYR A 663 -39.88 -29.92 11.95
C TYR A 663 -38.68 -29.72 11.02
N CYS A 664 -38.67 -30.31 9.82
CA CYS A 664 -37.60 -30.12 8.85
C CYS A 664 -37.50 -28.68 8.35
N VAL A 665 -38.61 -28.05 8.04
CA VAL A 665 -38.68 -26.65 7.62
C VAL A 665 -38.21 -25.72 8.74
N PHE A 666 -38.66 -25.89 9.98
CA PHE A 666 -38.20 -25.12 11.12
C PHE A 666 -36.72 -25.30 11.42
N LYS A 667 -36.19 -26.51 11.25
CA LYS A 667 -34.78 -26.81 11.42
C LYS A 667 -33.93 -26.11 10.36
N GLU A 668 -34.40 -26.04 9.11
CA GLU A 668 -33.69 -25.37 8.03
C GLU A 668 -33.72 -23.84 8.17
N PHE A 669 -34.85 -23.25 8.49
CA PHE A 669 -34.95 -21.82 8.81
C PHE A 669 -34.15 -21.46 10.06
N GLY A 670 -34.17 -22.27 11.09
CA GLY A 670 -33.38 -22.10 12.30
C GLY A 670 -31.87 -22.14 11.98
N SER A 671 -31.41 -23.08 11.19
CA SER A 671 -30.01 -23.18 10.74
C SER A 671 -29.56 -21.93 9.97
N SER A 672 -30.41 -21.41 9.04
CA SER A 672 -30.10 -20.18 8.28
C SER A 672 -30.08 -18.95 9.17
N MET A 673 -31.01 -18.80 10.12
CA MET A 673 -30.98 -17.69 11.08
C MET A 673 -29.72 -17.72 11.96
N TRP A 674 -29.36 -18.87 12.50
CA TRP A 674 -28.15 -19.03 13.31
C TRP A 674 -26.88 -18.75 12.48
N THR A 675 -26.87 -19.09 11.20
CA THR A 675 -25.76 -18.75 10.31
C THR A 675 -25.59 -17.25 10.17
N SER A 676 -26.69 -16.50 9.92
CA SER A 676 -26.62 -15.04 9.82
C SER A 676 -26.18 -14.38 11.13
N VAL A 677 -26.68 -14.87 12.29
CA VAL A 677 -26.24 -14.39 13.61
C VAL A 677 -24.75 -14.66 13.85
N LEU A 678 -24.29 -15.86 13.53
CA LEU A 678 -22.89 -16.26 13.73
C LEU A 678 -21.95 -15.47 12.83
N LEU A 679 -22.35 -15.16 11.59
CA LEU A 679 -21.63 -14.29 10.69
C LEU A 679 -21.56 -12.86 11.22
N LEU A 680 -22.66 -12.31 11.74
CA LEU A 680 -22.67 -10.98 12.39
C LEU A 680 -21.73 -10.92 13.59
N VAL A 681 -21.74 -11.95 14.45
CA VAL A 681 -20.85 -12.02 15.62
C VAL A 681 -19.39 -12.11 15.20
N THR A 682 -19.06 -12.99 14.26
CA THR A 682 -17.66 -13.17 13.80
C THR A 682 -17.13 -11.93 13.08
N ILE A 683 -17.96 -11.24 12.29
CA ILE A 683 -17.58 -9.96 11.64
C ILE A 683 -17.38 -8.88 12.70
N ARG A 684 -18.20 -8.84 13.75
CA ARG A 684 -18.02 -7.88 14.84
C ARG A 684 -16.71 -8.13 15.62
N ILE A 685 -16.39 -9.40 15.90
CA ILE A 685 -15.12 -9.77 16.52
C ILE A 685 -13.94 -9.39 15.61
N SER A 686 -14.04 -9.70 14.32
CA SER A 686 -12.99 -9.34 13.35
C SER A 686 -12.69 -7.83 13.33
N ARG A 687 -13.75 -7.00 13.43
CA ARG A 687 -13.61 -5.55 13.49
C ARG A 687 -12.89 -5.06 14.75
N THR A 688 -13.14 -5.68 15.90
CA THR A 688 -12.59 -5.19 17.19
C THR A 688 -11.13 -5.57 17.41
N LEU A 689 -10.58 -6.50 16.62
CA LEU A 689 -9.22 -6.97 16.82
C LEU A 689 -8.19 -5.89 16.46
N ASN A 690 -8.36 -5.24 15.30
CA ASN A 690 -7.53 -4.15 14.84
C ASN A 690 -8.41 -2.92 14.61
N GLN A 691 -8.20 -1.85 15.37
CA GLN A 691 -8.83 -0.56 15.10
C GLN A 691 -8.00 0.17 14.06
N THR A 692 -8.50 0.20 12.84
CA THR A 692 -7.90 0.95 11.76
C THR A 692 -8.54 2.33 11.67
N GLY A 693 -7.74 3.36 11.40
CA GLY A 693 -8.20 4.74 11.26
C GLY A 693 -7.40 5.73 12.11
N ILE A 694 -7.11 6.89 11.56
CA ILE A 694 -6.26 7.92 12.18
C ILE A 694 -6.88 8.45 13.47
N LYS A 695 -8.20 8.57 13.50
CA LYS A 695 -8.94 9.13 14.64
C LYS A 695 -8.80 8.32 15.94
N TRP A 696 -8.54 7.03 15.84
CA TRP A 696 -8.50 6.09 16.97
C TRP A 696 -7.11 5.49 17.19
N ALA A 697 -6.10 5.95 16.44
CA ALA A 697 -4.74 5.41 16.51
C ALA A 697 -4.09 5.51 17.90
N SER A 698 -4.48 6.51 18.70
CA SER A 698 -4.00 6.70 20.08
C SER A 698 -4.74 5.84 21.13
N GLN A 699 -5.79 5.10 20.71
CA GLN A 699 -6.55 4.26 21.64
C GLN A 699 -6.09 2.82 21.51
N PRO A 700 -5.73 2.12 22.61
CA PRO A 700 -5.34 0.72 22.53
C PRO A 700 -6.48 -0.13 22.00
N ASP A 701 -6.20 -0.98 21.04
CA ASP A 701 -7.15 -1.96 20.50
C ASP A 701 -6.99 -3.33 21.19
N VAL A 702 -7.79 -4.31 20.75
CA VAL A 702 -7.70 -5.66 21.34
C VAL A 702 -6.38 -6.34 20.97
N SER A 703 -5.79 -6.01 19.82
CA SER A 703 -4.48 -6.57 19.44
C SER A 703 -3.36 -6.04 20.30
N ASP A 704 -3.35 -4.74 20.65
CA ASP A 704 -2.34 -4.16 21.55
C ASP A 704 -2.41 -4.79 22.93
N TRP A 705 -3.64 -4.98 23.44
CA TRP A 705 -3.83 -5.66 24.72
C TRP A 705 -3.36 -7.12 24.68
N LEU A 706 -3.62 -7.85 23.58
CA LEU A 706 -3.19 -9.24 23.43
C LEU A 706 -1.66 -9.39 23.35
N VAL A 707 -0.99 -8.47 22.68
CA VAL A 707 0.48 -8.51 22.46
C VAL A 707 1.25 -8.04 23.69
N ALA A 708 0.58 -7.34 24.63
CA ALA A 708 1.21 -6.87 25.86
C ALA A 708 1.89 -8.03 26.63
N PRO A 709 3.10 -7.82 27.21
CA PRO A 709 3.88 -8.86 27.87
C PRO A 709 3.12 -9.62 28.94
N ASP A 710 2.29 -8.92 29.72
CA ASP A 710 1.46 -9.51 30.80
C ASP A 710 0.39 -10.50 30.27
N ASN A 711 -0.03 -10.34 29.03
CA ASN A 711 -1.06 -11.15 28.39
C ASN A 711 -0.50 -12.25 27.47
N LYS A 712 0.82 -12.43 27.41
CA LYS A 712 1.51 -13.37 26.51
C LYS A 712 0.99 -14.81 26.63
N LEU A 713 0.63 -15.28 27.84
CA LEU A 713 0.02 -16.59 28.05
C LEU A 713 -1.36 -16.69 27.38
N ILE A 714 -2.23 -15.70 27.61
CA ILE A 714 -3.58 -15.66 27.04
C ILE A 714 -3.48 -15.63 25.52
N PHE A 715 -2.57 -14.81 25.00
CA PHE A 715 -2.32 -14.71 23.56
C PHE A 715 -1.83 -16.02 22.95
N SER A 716 -0.93 -16.73 23.64
CA SER A 716 -0.44 -18.05 23.20
C SER A 716 -1.57 -19.08 23.13
N VAL A 717 -2.46 -19.12 24.12
CA VAL A 717 -3.63 -20.02 24.14
C VAL A 717 -4.62 -19.70 23.01
N ILE A 718 -4.90 -18.40 22.78
CA ILE A 718 -5.79 -17.96 21.68
C ILE A 718 -5.18 -18.32 20.34
N SER A 719 -3.90 -18.06 20.12
CA SER A 719 -3.21 -18.39 18.88
C SER A 719 -3.19 -19.90 18.62
N PHE A 720 -2.90 -20.71 19.62
CA PHE A 720 -2.94 -22.17 19.52
C PHE A 720 -4.36 -22.67 19.19
N THR A 721 -5.38 -22.15 19.88
CA THR A 721 -6.79 -22.50 19.62
C THR A 721 -7.19 -22.12 18.19
N SER A 722 -6.76 -20.96 17.70
CA SER A 722 -7.01 -20.52 16.32
C SER A 722 -6.38 -21.45 15.29
N ILE A 723 -5.16 -21.89 15.51
CA ILE A 723 -4.47 -22.91 14.69
C ILE A 723 -5.23 -24.22 14.70
N LEU A 724 -5.72 -24.67 15.85
CA LEU A 724 -6.54 -25.90 15.94
C LEU A 724 -7.87 -25.78 15.20
N ILE A 725 -8.53 -24.62 15.23
CA ILE A 725 -9.76 -24.35 14.45
C ILE A 725 -9.48 -24.46 12.96
N ILE A 726 -8.39 -23.83 12.47
CA ILE A 726 -7.97 -23.92 11.06
C ILE A 726 -7.74 -25.39 10.69
N LEU A 727 -6.95 -26.12 11.47
CA LEU A 727 -6.63 -27.52 11.22
C LEU A 727 -7.90 -28.41 11.20
N ALA A 728 -8.72 -28.33 12.24
CA ALA A 728 -9.93 -29.15 12.37
C ALA A 728 -10.93 -28.91 11.21
N SER A 729 -11.04 -27.67 10.74
CA SER A 729 -11.93 -27.33 9.63
C SER A 729 -11.48 -27.88 8.28
N GLN A 730 -10.18 -28.09 8.08
CA GLN A 730 -9.60 -28.50 6.80
C GLN A 730 -9.33 -30.00 6.72
N VAL A 731 -9.00 -30.67 7.84
CA VAL A 731 -8.71 -32.12 7.90
C VAL A 731 -9.89 -32.95 7.36
N GLN A 732 -11.13 -32.57 7.63
CA GLN A 732 -12.32 -33.31 7.14
C GLN A 732 -12.48 -33.28 5.60
N ARG A 733 -11.75 -32.42 4.90
CA ARG A 733 -11.90 -32.18 3.45
C ARG A 733 -10.73 -32.66 2.61
N SER A 734 -9.63 -33.07 3.26
CA SER A 734 -8.35 -33.39 2.63
C SER A 734 -7.96 -34.84 2.77
N ARG A 735 -6.93 -35.28 2.04
CA ARG A 735 -6.29 -36.56 2.22
C ARG A 735 -5.38 -36.54 3.43
N LEU A 736 -5.05 -37.72 3.97
CA LEU A 736 -4.18 -37.84 5.12
C LEU A 736 -2.83 -37.12 4.95
N ILE A 737 -2.20 -37.23 3.77
CA ILE A 737 -0.92 -36.59 3.48
C ILE A 737 -1.05 -35.06 3.48
N GLU A 738 -2.06 -34.51 2.83
CA GLU A 738 -2.32 -33.07 2.78
C GLU A 738 -2.62 -32.51 4.16
N SER A 739 -3.41 -33.25 4.97
CA SER A 739 -3.70 -32.92 6.38
C SER A 739 -2.44 -32.94 7.24
N PHE A 740 -1.55 -33.90 6.99
CA PHE A 740 -0.30 -34.02 7.72
C PHE A 740 0.66 -32.86 7.42
N ILE A 741 0.82 -32.48 6.12
CA ILE A 741 1.63 -31.33 5.73
C ILE A 741 1.04 -30.04 6.32
N LEU A 742 -0.29 -29.88 6.31
CA LEU A 742 -0.97 -28.75 6.93
C LEU A 742 -0.66 -28.67 8.44
N ALA A 743 -0.77 -29.81 9.15
CA ALA A 743 -0.52 -29.87 10.59
C ALA A 743 0.93 -29.50 10.91
N ILE A 744 1.90 -30.04 10.16
CA ILE A 744 3.32 -29.69 10.31
C ILE A 744 3.51 -28.18 10.04
N GLY A 745 2.99 -27.65 8.92
CA GLY A 745 3.13 -26.24 8.57
C GLY A 745 2.60 -25.30 9.65
N LEU A 746 1.40 -25.55 10.16
CA LEU A 746 0.80 -24.74 11.23
C LEU A 746 1.54 -24.87 12.57
N THR A 747 2.07 -26.06 12.89
CA THR A 747 2.92 -26.27 14.07
C THR A 747 4.23 -25.49 13.95
N LEU A 748 4.85 -25.50 12.77
CA LEU A 748 6.06 -24.73 12.49
C LEU A 748 5.79 -23.21 12.57
N VAL A 749 4.63 -22.73 12.14
CA VAL A 749 4.22 -21.32 12.32
C VAL A 749 4.18 -20.98 13.81
N TYR A 750 3.56 -21.83 14.65
CA TYR A 750 3.56 -21.59 16.09
C TYR A 750 4.99 -21.58 16.66
N HIS A 751 5.82 -22.54 16.22
CA HIS A 751 7.21 -22.62 16.65
C HIS A 751 8.03 -21.39 16.24
N TYR A 752 7.86 -20.91 15.00
CA TYR A 752 8.46 -19.67 14.53
C TYR A 752 8.08 -18.48 15.42
N ARG A 753 6.80 -18.31 15.73
CA ARG A 753 6.29 -17.22 16.58
C ARG A 753 6.77 -17.32 18.03
N SER A 754 7.01 -18.54 18.51
CA SER A 754 7.61 -18.78 19.80
C SER A 754 9.13 -18.49 19.80
N ALA A 755 9.85 -18.92 18.76
CA ALA A 755 11.28 -18.67 18.60
C ALA A 755 11.61 -17.17 18.47
N THR A 756 10.76 -16.39 17.79
CA THR A 756 10.88 -14.92 17.69
C THR A 756 10.34 -14.16 18.91
N GLY A 757 9.98 -14.86 20.00
CA GLY A 757 9.56 -14.24 21.26
C GLY A 757 8.11 -13.76 21.32
N SER A 758 7.32 -13.88 20.24
CA SER A 758 5.92 -13.42 20.21
C SER A 758 4.97 -14.30 21.03
N LEU A 759 5.24 -15.61 21.13
CA LEU A 759 4.43 -16.59 21.87
C LEU A 759 5.27 -17.36 22.87
N ILE A 760 4.62 -18.00 23.86
CA ILE A 760 5.29 -18.89 24.83
C ILE A 760 5.52 -20.23 24.19
N SER A 761 6.75 -20.76 24.29
CA SER A 761 7.06 -22.13 23.93
C SER A 761 6.71 -23.09 25.08
N PRO A 762 5.81 -24.06 24.85
CA PRO A 762 5.51 -25.06 25.88
C PRO A 762 6.66 -26.04 26.12
N TRP A 763 7.72 -26.02 25.31
CA TRP A 763 8.84 -26.97 25.31
C TRP A 763 10.17 -26.36 25.80
N GLN A 764 10.27 -25.03 25.95
CA GLN A 764 11.50 -24.35 26.35
C GLN A 764 11.36 -23.71 27.72
N HIS A 765 12.24 -24.10 28.64
CA HIS A 765 12.30 -23.54 29.99
C HIS A 765 13.10 -22.22 30.07
N HIS A 766 13.85 -21.85 29.03
CA HIS A 766 14.54 -20.58 28.89
C HIS A 766 14.20 -19.95 27.57
N GLU A 767 13.80 -18.70 27.56
CA GLU A 767 13.52 -17.91 26.35
C GLU A 767 14.84 -17.58 25.65
N VAL A 768 15.29 -18.45 24.75
CA VAL A 768 16.33 -18.10 23.78
C VAL A 768 15.61 -17.55 22.54
N ILE A 769 15.63 -16.24 22.37
CA ILE A 769 15.09 -15.59 21.18
C ILE A 769 16.06 -15.87 20.02
N THR A 770 15.51 -16.36 18.92
CA THR A 770 16.25 -16.66 17.69
C THR A 770 15.61 -15.93 16.50
N ASP A 771 16.32 -15.86 15.38
CA ASP A 771 15.80 -15.26 14.15
C ASP A 771 14.69 -16.08 13.46
N GLY A 772 14.42 -17.32 13.93
CA GLY A 772 13.37 -18.18 13.38
C GLY A 772 13.54 -18.55 11.90
N LEU A 773 14.74 -18.35 11.34
CA LEU A 773 15.01 -18.45 9.91
C LEU A 773 14.70 -19.85 9.34
N MET A 774 15.09 -20.89 10.07
CA MET A 774 14.89 -22.27 9.63
C MET A 774 13.41 -22.66 9.66
N GLU A 775 12.72 -22.25 10.71
CA GLU A 775 11.29 -22.48 10.89
C GLU A 775 10.50 -21.84 9.78
N ALA A 776 10.76 -20.58 9.47
CA ALA A 776 10.11 -19.84 8.37
C ALA A 776 10.32 -20.54 7.03
N ARG A 777 11.54 -20.97 6.71
CA ARG A 777 11.87 -21.69 5.48
C ARG A 777 11.15 -23.02 5.37
N LEU A 778 11.05 -23.76 6.47
CA LEU A 778 10.28 -25.01 6.51
C LEU A 778 8.78 -24.75 6.28
N VAL A 779 8.23 -23.68 6.82
CA VAL A 779 6.83 -23.27 6.55
C VAL A 779 6.62 -22.98 5.06
N TYR A 780 7.55 -22.26 4.41
CA TYR A 780 7.50 -22.05 2.96
C TYR A 780 7.52 -23.36 2.17
N CYS A 781 8.36 -24.32 2.60
CA CYS A 781 8.40 -25.65 1.99
C CYS A 781 7.04 -26.39 2.14
N CYS A 782 6.40 -26.33 3.31
CA CYS A 782 5.09 -26.93 3.55
C CYS A 782 4.00 -26.28 2.68
N SER A 783 3.96 -24.93 2.63
CA SER A 783 3.03 -24.19 1.77
C SER A 783 3.21 -24.55 0.30
N LEU A 784 4.44 -24.53 -0.19
CA LEU A 784 4.77 -24.86 -1.58
C LEU A 784 4.41 -26.33 -1.90
N ALA A 785 4.66 -27.27 -0.98
CA ALA A 785 4.27 -28.65 -1.15
C ALA A 785 2.75 -28.83 -1.32
N LEU A 786 1.94 -28.11 -0.52
CA LEU A 786 0.48 -28.10 -0.68
C LEU A 786 0.04 -27.49 -2.02
N VAL A 787 0.66 -26.40 -2.45
CA VAL A 787 0.37 -25.79 -3.76
C VAL A 787 0.74 -26.77 -4.89
N ILE A 788 1.89 -27.42 -4.84
CA ILE A 788 2.31 -28.43 -5.82
C ILE A 788 1.33 -29.60 -5.82
N CYS A 789 0.92 -30.12 -4.65
CA CYS A 789 -0.09 -31.18 -4.55
C CYS A 789 -1.42 -30.77 -5.18
N SER A 790 -1.83 -29.52 -5.01
CA SER A 790 -3.01 -28.96 -5.68
C SER A 790 -2.86 -28.97 -7.21
N ILE A 791 -1.75 -28.43 -7.73
CA ILE A 791 -1.47 -28.38 -9.17
C ILE A 791 -1.44 -29.79 -9.76
N LEU A 792 -0.75 -30.73 -9.13
CA LEU A 792 -0.70 -32.13 -9.56
C LEU A 792 -2.09 -32.78 -9.58
N THR A 793 -2.94 -32.43 -8.61
CA THR A 793 -4.32 -32.92 -8.54
C THR A 793 -5.17 -32.34 -9.68
N VAL A 794 -4.99 -31.06 -10.02
CA VAL A 794 -5.62 -30.42 -11.20
C VAL A 794 -5.13 -31.08 -12.49
N CYS A 795 -3.82 -31.26 -12.65
CA CYS A 795 -3.26 -31.94 -13.83
C CYS A 795 -3.82 -33.34 -14.01
N LYS A 796 -3.87 -34.13 -12.92
CA LYS A 796 -4.49 -35.47 -12.93
C LYS A 796 -5.97 -35.42 -13.35
N ALA A 797 -6.73 -34.42 -12.88
CA ALA A 797 -8.12 -34.23 -13.25
C ALA A 797 -8.27 -33.96 -14.76
N LEU A 798 -7.38 -33.08 -15.28
CA LEU A 798 -7.36 -32.75 -16.73
C LEU A 798 -6.92 -33.92 -17.59
N PHE A 799 -5.86 -34.67 -17.23
CA PHE A 799 -5.40 -35.86 -17.96
C PHE A 799 -6.44 -36.99 -17.98
N LYS A 800 -7.10 -37.21 -16.80
CA LYS A 800 -8.16 -38.22 -16.72
C LYS A 800 -9.37 -37.86 -17.58
N ALA A 801 -9.64 -36.59 -17.82
CA ALA A 801 -10.67 -36.12 -18.74
C ALA A 801 -10.29 -36.32 -20.21
N GLN A 802 -8.99 -36.55 -20.53
CA GLN A 802 -8.51 -36.86 -21.89
C GLN A 802 -8.49 -38.35 -22.22
N GLY A 803 -8.47 -39.25 -21.23
CA GLY A 803 -8.40 -40.71 -21.42
C GLY A 803 -9.66 -41.29 -22.05
N GLU A 804 -9.51 -42.44 -22.73
CA GLU A 804 -10.52 -43.11 -23.52
C GLU A 804 -11.73 -43.65 -22.73
N ASP A 805 -11.74 -43.57 -21.42
CA ASP A 805 -12.84 -44.03 -20.58
C ASP A 805 -13.99 -42.98 -20.53
N ASP A 806 -14.95 -43.19 -21.42
CA ASP A 806 -16.18 -42.39 -21.52
C ASP A 806 -17.09 -42.48 -20.27
N SER A 807 -16.69 -43.26 -19.27
CA SER A 807 -17.47 -43.59 -18.07
C SER A 807 -17.24 -42.67 -16.86
N THR A 808 -16.26 -41.73 -16.86
CA THR A 808 -16.07 -40.88 -15.70
C THR A 808 -17.08 -39.73 -15.70
N PRO A 809 -18.07 -39.72 -14.79
CA PRO A 809 -19.07 -38.68 -14.74
C PRO A 809 -18.45 -37.35 -14.32
N PHE A 810 -18.99 -36.22 -14.80
CA PHE A 810 -18.59 -34.85 -14.40
C PHE A 810 -18.44 -34.70 -12.89
N SER A 811 -19.24 -35.42 -12.11
CA SER A 811 -19.19 -35.41 -10.65
C SER A 811 -17.85 -35.87 -10.08
N ALA A 812 -17.15 -36.83 -10.74
CA ALA A 812 -15.82 -37.25 -10.28
C ALA A 812 -14.75 -36.21 -10.58
N TYR A 813 -14.81 -35.55 -11.76
CA TYR A 813 -13.97 -34.41 -12.10
C TYR A 813 -14.19 -33.24 -11.11
N GLN A 814 -15.45 -32.87 -10.88
CA GLN A 814 -15.86 -31.82 -9.95
C GLN A 814 -15.33 -32.05 -8.54
N LYS A 815 -15.47 -33.28 -8.00
CA LYS A 815 -14.94 -33.65 -6.68
C LYS A 815 -13.42 -33.54 -6.62
N THR A 816 -12.72 -33.92 -7.69
CA THR A 816 -11.25 -33.84 -7.75
C THR A 816 -10.79 -32.38 -7.82
N LEU A 817 -11.46 -31.54 -8.60
CA LEU A 817 -11.16 -30.12 -8.70
C LEU A 817 -11.49 -29.38 -7.39
N ALA A 818 -12.62 -29.66 -6.76
CA ALA A 818 -12.97 -29.08 -5.46
C ALA A 818 -11.92 -29.42 -4.39
N ARG A 819 -11.40 -30.65 -4.39
CA ARG A 819 -10.32 -31.06 -3.50
C ARG A 819 -9.02 -30.32 -3.81
N ALA A 820 -8.65 -30.16 -5.07
CA ALA A 820 -7.46 -29.40 -5.44
C ALA A 820 -7.53 -27.94 -4.91
N LEU A 821 -8.71 -27.30 -4.98
CA LEU A 821 -8.92 -25.97 -4.42
C LEU A 821 -8.91 -25.95 -2.89
N ASP A 822 -9.41 -26.98 -2.21
CA ASP A 822 -9.27 -27.12 -0.77
C ASP A 822 -7.78 -27.23 -0.38
N THR A 823 -6.98 -28.02 -1.10
CA THR A 823 -5.52 -28.15 -0.87
C THR A 823 -4.77 -26.84 -1.18
N PHE A 824 -5.15 -26.12 -2.23
CA PHE A 824 -4.59 -24.79 -2.53
C PHE A 824 -4.88 -23.78 -1.41
N LEU A 825 -6.11 -23.76 -0.92
CA LEU A 825 -6.51 -22.91 0.20
C LEU A 825 -5.70 -23.22 1.47
N MET A 826 -5.42 -24.50 1.74
CA MET A 826 -4.54 -24.91 2.86
C MET A 826 -3.14 -24.33 2.71
N GLY A 827 -2.55 -24.40 1.50
CA GLY A 827 -1.24 -23.79 1.21
C GLY A 827 -1.23 -22.29 1.48
N LEU A 828 -2.28 -21.58 1.02
CA LEU A 828 -2.44 -20.15 1.29
C LEU A 828 -2.59 -19.87 2.80
N LEU A 829 -3.40 -20.63 3.52
CA LEU A 829 -3.60 -20.43 4.97
C LEU A 829 -2.30 -20.62 5.76
N VAL A 830 -1.47 -21.60 5.41
CA VAL A 830 -0.15 -21.81 6.03
C VAL A 830 0.77 -20.62 5.74
N LEU A 831 0.81 -20.15 4.49
CA LEU A 831 1.61 -19.02 4.08
C LEU A 831 1.19 -17.74 4.81
N GLU A 832 -0.10 -17.44 4.82
CA GLU A 832 -0.64 -16.24 5.45
C GLU A 832 -0.51 -16.28 6.99
N ALA A 833 -0.62 -17.45 7.61
CA ALA A 833 -0.36 -17.60 9.03
C ALA A 833 1.10 -17.25 9.42
N LEU A 834 2.05 -17.47 8.50
CA LEU A 834 3.43 -17.05 8.66
C LEU A 834 3.61 -15.54 8.42
N LEU A 835 3.07 -15.01 7.33
CA LEU A 835 3.34 -13.63 6.88
C LEU A 835 2.58 -12.57 7.68
N LEU A 836 1.34 -12.84 8.09
CA LEU A 836 0.52 -11.89 8.84
C LEU A 836 1.05 -11.70 10.27
N ARG A 837 0.79 -10.55 10.88
CA ARG A 837 1.09 -10.27 12.28
C ARG A 837 0.53 -11.39 13.18
N THR A 838 1.21 -11.72 14.28
CA THR A 838 0.89 -12.88 15.11
C THR A 838 -0.58 -12.91 15.57
N HIS A 839 -1.15 -11.78 15.99
CA HIS A 839 -2.54 -11.69 16.41
C HIS A 839 -3.56 -11.93 15.27
N ASN A 840 -3.17 -11.73 14.02
CA ASN A 840 -4.03 -11.93 12.85
C ASN A 840 -4.32 -13.39 12.51
N VAL A 841 -3.64 -14.36 13.15
CA VAL A 841 -3.98 -15.78 13.04
C VAL A 841 -5.43 -16.06 13.52
N VAL A 842 -5.92 -15.26 14.49
CA VAL A 842 -7.33 -15.29 14.93
C VAL A 842 -8.27 -14.97 13.77
N LEU A 843 -7.91 -13.96 12.94
CA LEU A 843 -8.72 -13.58 11.78
C LEU A 843 -8.75 -14.64 10.69
N LEU A 844 -7.66 -15.40 10.51
CA LEU A 844 -7.65 -16.55 9.60
C LEU A 844 -8.59 -17.66 10.09
N ALA A 845 -8.62 -17.91 11.41
CA ALA A 845 -9.57 -18.88 11.98
C ALA A 845 -11.04 -18.40 11.77
N LEU A 846 -11.31 -17.12 12.02
CA LEU A 846 -12.64 -16.52 11.76
C LEU A 846 -13.01 -16.57 10.28
N PHE A 847 -12.08 -16.30 9.36
CA PHE A 847 -12.28 -16.45 7.91
C PHE A 847 -12.73 -17.88 7.56
N VAL A 848 -12.02 -18.89 8.06
CA VAL A 848 -12.37 -20.30 7.79
C VAL A 848 -13.75 -20.65 8.34
N MET A 849 -14.10 -20.14 9.53
CA MET A 849 -15.44 -20.33 10.10
C MET A 849 -16.52 -19.66 9.24
N GLN A 850 -16.29 -18.43 8.81
CA GLN A 850 -17.20 -17.66 7.95
C GLN A 850 -17.39 -18.35 6.59
N GLU A 851 -16.32 -18.78 5.94
CA GLU A 851 -16.34 -19.51 4.66
C GLU A 851 -17.16 -20.78 4.77
N ASN A 852 -16.94 -21.57 5.80
CA ASN A 852 -17.65 -22.81 6.04
C ASN A 852 -19.16 -22.59 6.24
N ARG A 853 -19.53 -21.59 7.03
CA ARG A 853 -20.94 -21.26 7.29
C ARG A 853 -21.63 -20.71 6.06
N LEU A 854 -20.96 -19.83 5.34
CA LEU A 854 -21.51 -19.22 4.13
C LEU A 854 -21.69 -20.27 3.03
N ALA A 855 -20.70 -21.14 2.81
CA ALA A 855 -20.79 -22.23 1.83
C ALA A 855 -21.96 -23.18 2.11
N ASN A 856 -22.20 -23.53 3.38
CA ASN A 856 -23.30 -24.42 3.77
C ASN A 856 -24.68 -23.75 3.67
N SER A 857 -24.78 -22.45 4.00
CA SER A 857 -26.04 -21.70 3.91
C SER A 857 -26.46 -21.43 2.46
N THR A 858 -25.50 -21.16 1.59
CA THR A 858 -25.78 -20.82 0.19
C THR A 858 -26.00 -22.05 -0.70
N CYS A 859 -25.55 -23.24 -0.29
CA CYS A 859 -25.81 -24.51 -1.02
C CYS A 859 -27.29 -24.79 -1.21
N ASN A 860 -28.14 -24.36 -0.26
CA ASN A 860 -29.58 -24.58 -0.29
C ASN A 860 -30.37 -23.47 -1.00
N SER A 861 -29.71 -22.42 -1.49
CA SER A 861 -30.38 -21.30 -2.14
C SER A 861 -29.94 -21.12 -3.59
N ASN A 862 -30.90 -21.00 -4.52
CA ASN A 862 -30.67 -20.65 -5.93
C ASN A 862 -30.22 -19.19 -6.07
N ASN A 863 -29.13 -18.81 -5.40
CA ASN A 863 -28.57 -17.48 -5.47
C ASN A 863 -27.89 -17.27 -6.83
N PRO A 864 -28.17 -16.18 -7.56
CA PRO A 864 -27.47 -15.90 -8.80
C PRO A 864 -25.98 -15.61 -8.54
N THR A 865 -25.10 -16.08 -9.42
CA THR A 865 -23.64 -15.98 -9.30
C THR A 865 -23.15 -14.56 -9.01
N TRP A 866 -23.75 -13.54 -9.65
CA TRP A 866 -23.36 -12.15 -9.45
C TRP A 866 -23.60 -11.65 -8.01
N ARG A 867 -24.69 -12.08 -7.37
CA ARG A 867 -24.97 -11.68 -5.98
C ARG A 867 -23.95 -12.25 -5.01
N LEU A 868 -23.61 -13.51 -5.19
CA LEU A 868 -22.57 -14.15 -4.39
C LEU A 868 -21.20 -13.52 -4.63
N ALA A 869 -20.84 -13.26 -5.88
CA ALA A 869 -19.57 -12.63 -6.21
C ALA A 869 -19.42 -11.24 -5.58
N LEU A 870 -20.48 -10.40 -5.59
CA LEU A 870 -20.47 -9.10 -4.89
C LEU A 870 -20.39 -9.25 -3.37
N LEU A 871 -21.08 -10.24 -2.78
CA LEU A 871 -20.99 -10.50 -1.35
C LEU A 871 -19.56 -10.91 -0.94
N TYR A 872 -18.95 -11.83 -1.69
CA TYR A 872 -17.57 -12.26 -1.44
C TYR A 872 -16.57 -11.11 -1.67
N TYR A 873 -16.83 -10.24 -2.63
CA TYR A 873 -16.06 -9.00 -2.81
C TYR A 873 -16.15 -8.10 -1.57
N TRP A 874 -17.36 -7.88 -1.01
CA TRP A 874 -17.56 -7.06 0.20
C TRP A 874 -16.87 -7.67 1.42
N LEU A 875 -16.96 -8.99 1.60
CA LEU A 875 -16.26 -9.70 2.67
C LEU A 875 -14.75 -9.58 2.51
N GLY A 876 -14.24 -9.67 1.28
CA GLY A 876 -12.83 -9.44 0.99
C GLY A 876 -12.37 -8.04 1.39
N GLN A 877 -13.14 -7.00 1.13
CA GLN A 877 -12.81 -5.63 1.54
C GLN A 877 -12.89 -5.45 3.08
N ALA A 878 -13.95 -5.93 3.71
CA ALA A 878 -14.10 -5.82 5.16
C ALA A 878 -13.00 -6.57 5.92
N THR A 879 -12.62 -7.77 5.46
CA THR A 879 -11.54 -8.54 6.09
C THR A 879 -10.16 -7.92 5.80
N TYR A 880 -9.96 -7.26 4.64
CA TYR A 880 -8.74 -6.52 4.33
C TYR A 880 -8.45 -5.46 5.41
N PHE A 881 -9.45 -4.66 5.76
CA PHE A 881 -9.31 -3.68 6.84
C PHE A 881 -9.22 -4.33 8.23
N ALA A 882 -9.92 -5.45 8.45
CA ALA A 882 -9.85 -6.16 9.73
C ALA A 882 -8.45 -6.71 10.03
N LEU A 883 -7.62 -6.97 9.00
CA LEU A 883 -6.20 -7.37 9.16
C LEU A 883 -5.29 -6.23 9.64
N GLY A 884 -5.81 -5.03 9.88
CA GLY A 884 -5.06 -3.87 10.31
C GLY A 884 -4.56 -2.99 9.17
N ASN A 885 -4.96 -3.27 7.93
CA ASN A 885 -4.63 -2.39 6.80
C ASN A 885 -5.46 -1.11 6.85
N SER A 886 -4.87 -0.01 6.44
CA SER A 886 -5.56 1.26 6.18
C SER A 886 -5.15 1.82 4.82
N ASN A 887 -5.54 3.03 4.53
CA ASN A 887 -5.09 3.75 3.33
C ASN A 887 -3.81 4.59 3.59
N SER A 888 -3.13 4.38 4.72
CA SER A 888 -1.84 5.01 5.06
C SER A 888 -0.69 4.04 4.82
N LEU A 889 0.42 4.52 4.27
CA LEU A 889 1.63 3.72 4.06
C LEU A 889 2.20 3.14 5.36
N SER A 890 1.93 3.80 6.49
CA SER A 890 2.33 3.36 7.82
C SER A 890 1.75 2.01 8.26
N THR A 891 0.72 1.49 7.59
CA THR A 891 0.10 0.20 7.94
C THR A 891 0.64 -0.99 7.13
N VAL A 892 1.53 -0.76 6.16
CA VAL A 892 2.21 -1.85 5.44
C VAL A 892 3.15 -2.56 6.41
N ASP A 893 2.99 -3.88 6.54
CA ASP A 893 3.90 -4.68 7.35
C ASP A 893 5.18 -4.99 6.55
N ILE A 894 6.20 -4.17 6.76
CA ILE A 894 7.49 -4.31 6.09
C ILE A 894 8.17 -5.61 6.54
N ALA A 895 8.04 -5.97 7.81
CA ALA A 895 8.66 -7.17 8.38
C ALA A 895 8.22 -8.46 7.65
N ALA A 896 6.99 -8.51 7.12
CA ALA A 896 6.50 -9.63 6.32
C ALA A 896 7.39 -9.93 5.09
N GLY A 897 8.02 -8.89 4.51
CA GLY A 897 8.89 -9.02 3.34
C GLY A 897 10.22 -9.74 3.61
N TYR A 898 10.61 -9.83 4.87
CA TYR A 898 11.94 -10.36 5.27
C TYR A 898 11.87 -11.68 6.03
N ILE A 899 10.69 -12.17 6.34
CA ILE A 899 10.52 -13.46 7.04
C ILE A 899 11.23 -14.57 6.25
N GLY A 900 12.18 -15.26 6.88
CA GLY A 900 12.94 -16.37 6.30
C GLY A 900 14.09 -15.96 5.35
N MET A 901 14.42 -14.67 5.25
CA MET A 901 15.51 -14.13 4.42
C MET A 901 16.73 -13.78 5.28
N ARG A 902 17.94 -14.00 4.75
CA ARG A 902 19.21 -13.58 5.35
C ARG A 902 19.77 -12.31 4.71
N ALA A 903 19.41 -12.04 3.48
CA ALA A 903 19.88 -10.90 2.72
C ALA A 903 18.69 -10.20 2.07
N HIS A 904 18.84 -8.91 1.83
CA HIS A 904 17.83 -8.12 1.15
C HIS A 904 17.67 -8.56 -0.30
N ASP A 905 16.47 -8.98 -0.68
CA ASP A 905 16.04 -9.16 -2.08
C ASP A 905 14.73 -8.40 -2.25
N GLY A 906 14.81 -7.23 -2.91
CA GLY A 906 13.69 -6.34 -3.06
C GLY A 906 12.50 -6.93 -3.81
N LEU A 907 12.73 -7.84 -4.78
CA LEU A 907 11.63 -8.47 -5.52
C LEU A 907 10.88 -9.48 -4.64
N VAL A 908 11.62 -10.30 -3.89
CA VAL A 908 11.04 -11.27 -2.97
C VAL A 908 10.28 -10.55 -1.86
N ALA A 909 10.88 -9.52 -1.27
CA ALA A 909 10.24 -8.69 -0.25
C ALA A 909 8.93 -8.05 -0.76
N LEU A 910 8.94 -7.47 -1.96
CA LEU A 910 7.73 -6.89 -2.58
C LEU A 910 6.62 -7.94 -2.78
N ILE A 911 6.96 -9.16 -3.21
CA ILE A 911 6.00 -10.25 -3.40
C ILE A 911 5.41 -10.67 -2.04
N LEU A 912 6.25 -10.88 -1.02
CA LEU A 912 5.80 -11.32 0.31
C LEU A 912 4.93 -10.25 0.98
N MET A 913 5.34 -8.99 0.97
CA MET A 913 4.52 -7.86 1.47
C MET A 913 3.19 -7.75 0.73
N SER A 914 3.20 -7.93 -0.60
CA SER A 914 1.97 -7.90 -1.40
C SER A 914 1.03 -9.04 -1.06
N LEU A 915 1.53 -10.25 -0.84
CA LEU A 915 0.75 -11.40 -0.40
C LEU A 915 0.14 -11.13 0.98
N ALA A 916 0.93 -10.70 1.96
CA ALA A 916 0.45 -10.37 3.30
C ALA A 916 -0.63 -9.26 3.28
N THR A 917 -0.39 -8.17 2.54
CA THR A 917 -1.32 -7.03 2.48
C THR A 917 -2.64 -7.42 1.80
N TYR A 918 -2.59 -8.17 0.69
CA TYR A 918 -3.78 -8.54 -0.10
C TYR A 918 -4.25 -9.98 0.12
N ALA A 919 -3.86 -10.60 1.25
CA ALA A 919 -4.30 -11.93 1.66
C ALA A 919 -5.82 -12.11 1.57
N SER A 920 -6.56 -11.18 2.13
CA SER A 920 -8.01 -11.24 2.24
C SER A 920 -8.75 -11.35 0.90
N PRO A 921 -8.59 -10.43 -0.06
CA PRO A 921 -9.29 -10.54 -1.35
C PRO A 921 -8.92 -11.81 -2.13
N VAL A 922 -7.68 -12.32 -1.99
CA VAL A 922 -7.23 -13.57 -2.62
C VAL A 922 -7.91 -14.78 -1.97
N LEU A 923 -7.98 -14.83 -0.64
CA LEU A 923 -8.66 -15.90 0.11
C LEU A 923 -10.14 -15.95 -0.22
N TRP A 924 -10.84 -14.80 -0.25
CA TRP A 924 -12.27 -14.75 -0.58
C TRP A 924 -12.56 -15.06 -2.05
N LEU A 925 -11.68 -14.69 -2.99
CA LEU A 925 -11.78 -15.13 -4.39
C LEU A 925 -11.64 -16.65 -4.49
N THR A 926 -10.64 -17.23 -3.81
CA THR A 926 -10.43 -18.69 -3.79
C THR A 926 -11.65 -19.43 -3.23
N ALA A 927 -12.23 -18.91 -2.12
CA ALA A 927 -13.45 -19.44 -1.54
C ALA A 927 -14.65 -19.36 -2.50
N LEU A 928 -14.80 -18.26 -3.24
CA LEU A 928 -15.86 -18.11 -4.26
C LEU A 928 -15.70 -19.13 -5.38
N ILE A 929 -14.49 -19.31 -5.93
CA ILE A 929 -14.23 -20.26 -7.01
C ILE A 929 -14.49 -21.68 -6.54
N LYS A 930 -14.06 -22.03 -5.33
CA LYS A 930 -14.36 -23.31 -4.69
C LYS A 930 -15.87 -23.56 -4.58
N TYR A 931 -16.63 -22.56 -4.17
CA TYR A 931 -18.09 -22.64 -4.14
C TYR A 931 -18.68 -22.87 -5.53
N GLN A 932 -18.23 -22.16 -6.57
CA GLN A 932 -18.70 -22.35 -7.95
C GLN A 932 -18.40 -23.77 -8.47
N VAL A 933 -17.22 -24.30 -8.15
CA VAL A 933 -16.86 -25.67 -8.50
C VAL A 933 -17.80 -26.69 -7.84
N LYS A 934 -18.08 -26.54 -6.55
CA LYS A 934 -18.95 -27.47 -5.80
C LYS A 934 -20.38 -27.51 -6.31
N ASN A 935 -20.89 -26.41 -6.86
CA ASN A 935 -22.28 -26.28 -7.26
C ASN A 935 -22.52 -26.37 -8.79
N ALA A 936 -21.48 -26.55 -9.57
CA ALA A 936 -21.61 -26.73 -11.02
C ALA A 936 -22.24 -28.10 -11.36
N THR A 937 -23.10 -28.12 -12.38
CA THR A 937 -23.78 -29.35 -12.84
C THR A 937 -23.17 -29.93 -14.12
N SER A 938 -22.36 -29.14 -14.81
CA SER A 938 -21.70 -29.55 -16.08
C SER A 938 -20.42 -28.69 -16.31
N TYR A 939 -19.57 -29.14 -17.26
CA TYR A 939 -18.39 -28.34 -17.67
C TYR A 939 -18.77 -26.94 -18.15
N THR A 940 -19.87 -26.83 -18.91
CA THR A 940 -20.33 -25.53 -19.42
C THR A 940 -20.87 -24.62 -18.32
N THR A 941 -21.61 -25.15 -17.34
CA THR A 941 -22.08 -24.38 -16.19
C THR A 941 -20.95 -23.97 -15.27
N LEU A 942 -19.92 -24.83 -15.09
CA LEU A 942 -18.74 -24.50 -14.31
C LEU A 942 -17.97 -23.34 -14.93
N GLN A 943 -17.65 -23.44 -16.21
CA GLN A 943 -16.94 -22.40 -16.94
C GLN A 943 -17.71 -21.08 -16.93
N ASP A 944 -19.02 -21.10 -17.18
CA ASP A 944 -19.84 -19.88 -17.18
C ASP A 944 -19.93 -19.25 -15.79
N SER A 945 -20.07 -20.05 -14.74
CA SER A 945 -20.12 -19.54 -13.38
C SER A 945 -18.78 -18.94 -12.91
N MET A 946 -17.65 -19.57 -13.26
CA MET A 946 -16.31 -19.00 -12.96
C MET A 946 -16.08 -17.69 -13.72
N TYR A 947 -16.40 -17.65 -15.02
CA TYR A 947 -16.30 -16.43 -15.82
C TYR A 947 -17.16 -15.30 -15.23
N ARG A 948 -18.45 -15.56 -14.94
CA ARG A 948 -19.35 -14.56 -14.37
C ARG A 948 -18.92 -14.11 -12.98
N ALA A 949 -18.41 -15.02 -12.15
CA ALA A 949 -17.88 -14.68 -10.84
C ALA A 949 -16.71 -13.70 -10.95
N CYS A 950 -15.71 -13.99 -11.80
CA CYS A 950 -14.57 -13.13 -12.02
C CYS A 950 -14.98 -11.76 -12.59
N VAL A 951 -15.76 -11.73 -13.67
CA VAL A 951 -16.17 -10.47 -14.30
C VAL A 951 -16.98 -9.61 -13.33
N THR A 952 -17.83 -10.22 -12.50
CA THR A 952 -18.61 -9.48 -11.49
C THR A 952 -17.70 -8.85 -10.43
N MET A 953 -16.60 -9.49 -10.04
CA MET A 953 -15.64 -8.91 -9.09
C MET A 953 -14.72 -7.87 -9.73
N VAL A 954 -14.44 -7.99 -11.04
CA VAL A 954 -13.64 -7.01 -11.79
C VAL A 954 -14.37 -5.69 -11.95
N VAL A 955 -15.70 -5.70 -12.16
CA VAL A 955 -16.50 -4.48 -12.41
C VAL A 955 -16.41 -3.45 -11.28
N PRO A 956 -16.61 -3.78 -9.99
CA PRO A 956 -16.46 -2.82 -8.89
C PRO A 956 -15.04 -2.27 -8.79
N ASN A 957 -14.02 -3.10 -9.01
CA ASN A 957 -12.62 -2.65 -9.03
C ASN A 957 -12.34 -1.67 -10.19
N ALA A 958 -12.87 -1.96 -11.38
CA ALA A 958 -12.73 -1.08 -12.54
C ALA A 958 -13.48 0.25 -12.34
N LEU A 959 -14.67 0.22 -11.74
CA LEU A 959 -15.43 1.42 -11.38
C LEU A 959 -14.64 2.28 -10.37
N LEU A 960 -14.11 1.65 -9.34
CA LEU A 960 -13.32 2.34 -8.33
C LEU A 960 -12.09 3.01 -8.96
N LEU A 961 -11.29 2.29 -9.73
CA LEU A 961 -10.10 2.85 -10.40
C LEU A 961 -10.46 4.00 -11.34
N CYS A 962 -11.51 3.84 -12.14
CA CYS A 962 -11.99 4.88 -13.05
C CYS A 962 -12.38 6.16 -12.29
N VAL A 963 -13.23 6.05 -11.27
CA VAL A 963 -13.72 7.20 -10.50
C VAL A 963 -12.58 7.80 -9.67
N TYR A 964 -11.75 6.97 -9.05
CA TYR A 964 -10.67 7.43 -8.17
C TYR A 964 -9.54 8.13 -8.95
N CYS A 965 -9.10 7.60 -10.07
CA CYS A 965 -8.12 8.28 -10.93
C CYS A 965 -8.69 9.61 -11.48
N THR A 966 -9.99 9.65 -11.82
CA THR A 966 -10.66 10.89 -12.24
C THR A 966 -10.70 11.90 -11.10
N LEU A 967 -10.99 11.45 -9.88
CA LEU A 967 -10.95 12.28 -8.68
C LEU A 967 -9.57 12.87 -8.43
N VAL A 968 -8.53 12.03 -8.43
CA VAL A 968 -7.14 12.46 -8.21
C VAL A 968 -6.69 13.44 -9.31
N TYR A 969 -7.09 13.20 -10.57
CA TYR A 969 -6.86 14.14 -11.66
C TYR A 969 -7.49 15.51 -11.40
N ALA A 970 -8.74 15.54 -10.93
CA ALA A 970 -9.47 16.77 -10.63
C ALA A 970 -8.92 17.49 -9.39
N GLN A 971 -8.59 16.73 -8.33
CA GLN A 971 -8.15 17.24 -7.03
C GLN A 971 -6.63 17.21 -6.83
N ARG A 972 -5.84 17.16 -7.89
CA ARG A 972 -4.37 17.05 -7.83
C ARG A 972 -3.66 18.17 -7.06
N TYR A 973 -4.30 19.32 -6.87
CA TYR A 973 -3.81 20.44 -6.06
C TYR A 973 -4.49 20.54 -4.69
N HIS A 974 -5.25 19.52 -4.30
CA HIS A 974 -5.90 19.49 -2.98
C HIS A 974 -4.86 19.35 -1.87
N LEU A 975 -5.11 20.01 -0.72
CA LEU A 975 -4.20 19.99 0.43
C LEU A 975 -3.79 18.57 0.87
N PHE A 976 -4.71 17.61 0.82
CA PHE A 976 -4.49 16.22 1.23
C PHE A 976 -4.08 15.28 0.09
N VAL A 977 -3.62 15.81 -1.05
CA VAL A 977 -3.27 14.96 -2.21
C VAL A 977 -2.15 13.99 -1.86
N TRP A 978 -1.14 14.45 -1.14
CA TRP A 978 0.03 13.62 -0.79
C TRP A 978 -0.17 12.79 0.48
N SER A 979 -0.96 13.27 1.44
CA SER A 979 -1.18 12.58 2.72
C SER A 979 -2.29 11.53 2.68
N VAL A 980 -3.33 11.73 1.84
CA VAL A 980 -4.52 10.86 1.80
C VAL A 980 -4.73 10.22 0.44
N PHE A 981 -4.73 11.03 -0.65
CA PHE A 981 -5.12 10.50 -1.95
C PHE A 981 -4.02 9.69 -2.64
N SER A 982 -2.75 10.08 -2.51
CA SER A 982 -1.62 9.38 -3.14
C SER A 982 -1.35 8.00 -2.52
N PRO A 983 -1.32 7.84 -1.18
CA PRO A 983 -1.21 6.53 -0.57
C PRO A 983 -2.33 5.58 -1.01
N LYS A 984 -3.58 6.03 -0.99
CA LYS A 984 -4.72 5.23 -1.47
C LYS A 984 -4.56 4.82 -2.93
N LEU A 985 -4.07 5.72 -3.79
CA LEU A 985 -3.82 5.40 -5.21
C LEU A 985 -2.78 4.29 -5.36
N LEU A 986 -1.71 4.31 -4.57
CA LEU A 986 -0.70 3.27 -4.57
C LEU A 986 -1.26 1.92 -4.09
N TYR A 987 -2.04 1.91 -3.00
CA TYR A 987 -2.71 0.71 -2.52
C TYR A 987 -3.64 0.11 -3.58
N GLU A 988 -4.46 0.94 -4.24
CA GLU A 988 -5.36 0.47 -5.30
C GLU A 988 -4.58 -0.05 -6.52
N THR A 989 -3.43 0.53 -6.82
CA THR A 989 -2.56 0.07 -7.92
C THR A 989 -1.99 -1.31 -7.62
N MET A 990 -1.43 -1.51 -6.43
CA MET A 990 -0.89 -2.80 -6.01
C MET A 990 -2.00 -3.85 -5.90
N ARG A 991 -3.16 -3.48 -5.36
CA ARG A 991 -4.35 -4.36 -5.34
C ARG A 991 -4.76 -4.76 -6.75
N ALA A 992 -4.79 -3.80 -7.69
CA ALA A 992 -5.12 -4.09 -9.08
C ALA A 992 -4.14 -5.08 -9.70
N LEU A 993 -2.84 -4.99 -9.39
CA LEU A 993 -1.82 -5.93 -9.86
C LEU A 993 -2.01 -7.33 -9.29
N VAL A 994 -2.16 -7.46 -7.98
CA VAL A 994 -2.35 -8.76 -7.32
C VAL A 994 -3.64 -9.43 -7.80
N MET A 995 -4.73 -8.68 -7.86
CA MET A 995 -6.02 -9.19 -8.32
C MET A 995 -6.04 -9.46 -9.82
N PHE A 996 -5.28 -8.71 -10.64
CA PHE A 996 -5.07 -9.03 -12.05
C PHE A 996 -4.47 -10.43 -12.20
N CYS A 997 -3.40 -10.74 -11.49
CA CYS A 997 -2.78 -12.07 -11.52
C CYS A 997 -3.77 -13.17 -11.10
N ALA A 998 -4.54 -12.93 -10.03
CA ALA A 998 -5.53 -13.88 -9.53
C ALA A 998 -6.69 -14.10 -10.54
N TYR A 999 -7.28 -13.02 -11.06
CA TYR A 999 -8.37 -13.14 -12.04
C TYR A 999 -7.89 -13.74 -13.36
N ALA A 1000 -6.71 -13.35 -13.86
CA ALA A 1000 -6.14 -13.93 -15.09
C ALA A 1000 -5.94 -15.43 -14.95
N THR A 1001 -5.41 -15.88 -13.80
CA THR A 1001 -5.23 -17.33 -13.51
C THR A 1001 -6.57 -18.06 -13.57
N VAL A 1002 -7.61 -17.55 -12.90
CA VAL A 1002 -8.95 -18.18 -12.90
C VAL A 1002 -9.57 -18.18 -14.31
N LEU A 1003 -9.45 -17.09 -15.06
CA LEU A 1003 -10.01 -16.95 -16.41
C LEU A 1003 -9.28 -17.86 -17.43
N ILE A 1004 -7.97 -17.97 -17.34
CA ILE A 1004 -7.17 -18.90 -18.15
C ILE A 1004 -7.60 -20.34 -17.82
N PHE A 1005 -7.74 -20.66 -16.55
CA PHE A 1005 -8.19 -21.99 -16.12
C PHE A 1005 -9.62 -22.29 -16.62
N ALA A 1006 -10.54 -21.33 -16.55
CA ALA A 1006 -11.89 -21.47 -17.12
C ALA A 1006 -11.86 -21.73 -18.64
N SER A 1007 -10.92 -21.11 -19.37
CA SER A 1007 -10.72 -21.34 -20.81
C SER A 1007 -10.21 -22.76 -21.11
N VAL A 1008 -9.33 -23.28 -20.27
CA VAL A 1008 -8.83 -24.65 -20.36
C VAL A 1008 -9.98 -25.64 -20.16
N ILE A 1009 -10.82 -25.45 -19.12
CA ILE A 1009 -12.00 -26.29 -18.87
C ILE A 1009 -12.95 -26.29 -20.08
N GLU A 1010 -13.19 -25.15 -20.73
CA GLU A 1010 -14.03 -25.05 -21.92
C GLU A 1010 -13.49 -25.89 -23.07
N LYS A 1011 -12.17 -25.82 -23.33
CA LYS A 1011 -11.53 -26.61 -24.38
C LYS A 1011 -11.73 -28.12 -24.15
N TYR A 1012 -11.54 -28.58 -22.92
CA TYR A 1012 -11.73 -29.99 -22.56
C TYR A 1012 -13.20 -30.42 -22.63
N GLY A 1013 -14.14 -29.58 -22.19
CA GLY A 1013 -15.57 -29.86 -22.31
C GLY A 1013 -16.04 -30.04 -23.77
N LYS A 1014 -15.50 -29.26 -24.72
CA LYS A 1014 -15.78 -29.39 -26.16
C LYS A 1014 -15.22 -30.70 -26.75
N ILE A 1015 -14.02 -31.11 -26.36
CA ILE A 1015 -13.41 -32.37 -26.80
C ILE A 1015 -14.24 -33.56 -26.31
N SER A 1016 -14.68 -33.56 -25.06
CA SER A 1016 -15.53 -34.62 -24.50
C SER A 1016 -16.90 -34.69 -25.19
N GLN A 1017 -17.47 -33.54 -25.61
CA GLN A 1017 -18.75 -33.53 -26.35
C GLN A 1017 -18.59 -34.02 -27.81
N SER A 1018 -17.48 -33.63 -28.47
CA SER A 1018 -17.19 -34.08 -29.87
C SER A 1018 -16.91 -35.56 -29.97
N LYS A 1019 -16.40 -36.21 -28.91
CA LYS A 1019 -16.23 -37.68 -28.86
C LYS A 1019 -17.55 -38.43 -28.63
N LYS A 1020 -18.60 -37.75 -28.15
CA LYS A 1020 -19.95 -38.36 -27.92
C LYS A 1020 -20.88 -38.22 -29.12
N GLN A 1021 -20.56 -37.40 -30.10
CA GLN A 1021 -21.19 -37.33 -31.42
C GLN A 1021 -20.43 -38.19 -32.44
#